data_cc2020a2009be5d8699333262129bf22
#
_entry.id   cc2020a2009be5d8699333262129bf22
#
_cell.length_a   1.000
_cell.length_b   1.000
_cell.length_c   1.000
_cell.angle_alpha   90.00
_cell.angle_beta   90.00
_cell.angle_gamma   90.00
#
_symmetry.space_group_name_H-M   'P 1'
#
loop_
_entity.id
_entity.type
_entity.pdbx_description
1 polymer ?
#
loop_
_entity_poly.entity_id
_entity_poly.type
_entity_poly.pdbx_seq_one_letter_code
_entity_poly.pdbx_strand_id
1 'polypeptide(L)'
;VLGQRLRSISPGIAAILLLAVMFFVIDARVSVAGADEVAQKYRFTELEIDYPEGYDQLPKRNIREVNESYHKIRSWISSVGASIAVNDLTGHGVANSLCFVDVRTNEVVVTYAPTAPAADRFEPFLLDPAPLPIDHTMAPMGCVPGDYNLDGRMDIMVTYWGRVPILFLRKAGTELPANEAYHRQEILPQDSPDGRYHGPKWHTNAATVNDFDGDGKPDVVIGNYFPESDVLDPDGQDNVEMNDSLSTATNGGGLQVLRWHAATAGETPSVTFVPERGAVPFAKSTGWTLALGSADLTGRGLPDMYVANDFTFDALLHNVSRPGRIKFEAVYGERSHGTPKSFQLGKDSFKGMGVDFGDLNANGSFDMVVSNITTAWGLEESNFVWVNQAGSEEEALQSLSAGSAPFIQQARPLGMAWSGWGWDVKFADFRNDGDLEVVQTLGFVKGDIDRWPWLQEMAMSNDNLLSNPAMWPNMQPGDDIAGDQPLAFFARTDSGEFTNITEQLGLDVPIPTRGIATADTRATGALDLAVARQWAAPAFYTNEAPDLGDYLNLRLYRPTLDGTDADLPGTPAYGATVTVTTADGRRQVSQLDGGSGHGGKRSFEVHLGLGDATGPVTVDLRWRDLDGDLHSTTQQLSAGTHTLVLTDRVQEVPNR
;
A
#
# COMPACT_ATOMS: atom_id res chain seq x y z
N VAL A 1 56.21 36.95 17.61
CA VAL A 1 54.90 37.35 17.09
C VAL A 1 54.34 36.27 16.15
N LEU A 2 55.12 35.72 15.22
CA LEU A 2 54.68 34.69 14.29
C LEU A 2 54.35 33.37 15.00
N GLY A 3 55.14 32.91 15.94
CA GLY A 3 54.96 31.68 16.72
C GLY A 3 53.80 31.74 17.71
N GLN A 4 53.40 32.94 18.19
CA GLN A 4 52.18 33.09 19.01
C GLN A 4 50.92 33.08 18.16
N ARG A 5 50.93 33.64 16.96
CA ARG A 5 49.78 33.57 16.01
C ARG A 5 49.55 32.15 15.51
N LEU A 6 50.62 31.40 15.21
CA LEU A 6 50.48 29.97 14.84
C LEU A 6 49.90 29.13 15.98
N ARG A 7 50.26 29.37 17.23
CA ARG A 7 49.65 28.66 18.39
C ARG A 7 48.22 29.03 18.65
N SER A 8 47.77 30.23 18.28
CA SER A 8 46.35 30.62 18.42
C SER A 8 45.44 30.10 17.29
N ILE A 9 46.02 29.78 16.12
CA ILE A 9 45.29 29.28 14.96
C ILE A 9 45.21 27.73 14.96
N SER A 10 46.21 27.07 15.62
CA SER A 10 46.29 25.60 15.61
C SER A 10 45.05 24.86 16.15
N PRO A 11 44.34 25.32 17.21
CA PRO A 11 43.10 24.65 17.65
C PRO A 11 41.99 24.75 16.63
N GLY A 12 41.85 25.88 15.90
CA GLY A 12 40.85 26.04 14.85
C GLY A 12 41.14 25.16 13.64
N ILE A 13 42.39 25.07 13.22
CA ILE A 13 42.82 24.17 12.14
C ILE A 13 42.59 22.70 12.55
N ALA A 14 42.92 22.33 13.78
CA ALA A 14 42.69 20.99 14.29
C ALA A 14 41.19 20.65 14.35
N ALA A 15 40.33 21.60 14.74
CA ALA A 15 38.88 21.41 14.72
C ALA A 15 38.33 21.24 13.31
N ILE A 16 38.80 22.06 12.34
CA ILE A 16 38.38 21.91 10.93
C ILE A 16 38.86 20.57 10.36
N LEU A 17 40.09 20.16 10.63
CA LEU A 17 40.58 18.85 10.20
C LEU A 17 39.79 17.70 10.84
N LEU A 18 39.45 17.82 12.12
CA LEU A 18 38.62 16.81 12.80
C LEU A 18 37.23 16.73 12.19
N LEU A 19 36.60 17.88 11.92
CA LEU A 19 35.29 17.93 11.25
C LEU A 19 35.35 17.35 9.83
N ALA A 20 36.40 17.66 9.07
CA ALA A 20 36.61 17.09 7.75
C ALA A 20 36.83 15.58 7.82
N VAL A 21 37.63 15.08 8.76
CA VAL A 21 37.81 13.64 8.97
C VAL A 21 36.51 12.99 9.40
N MET A 22 35.75 13.60 10.31
CA MET A 22 34.43 13.10 10.70
C MET A 22 33.47 13.08 9.52
N PHE A 23 33.46 14.12 8.70
CA PHE A 23 32.62 14.17 7.49
C PHE A 23 32.98 13.01 6.54
N PHE A 24 34.23 12.85 6.18
CA PHE A 24 34.65 11.75 5.29
C PHE A 24 34.47 10.37 5.90
N VAL A 25 34.58 10.20 7.22
CA VAL A 25 34.31 8.92 7.89
C VAL A 25 32.83 8.61 7.91
N ILE A 26 31.97 9.62 8.07
CA ILE A 26 30.52 9.47 8.02
C ILE A 26 30.09 9.19 6.57
N ASP A 27 30.60 9.97 5.62
CA ASP A 27 30.32 9.83 4.19
C ASP A 27 30.81 8.46 3.67
N ALA A 28 32.01 8.01 4.06
CA ALA A 28 32.49 6.67 3.71
C ALA A 28 31.66 5.52 4.32
N ARG A 29 30.93 5.77 5.40
CA ARG A 29 29.99 4.77 5.96
C ARG A 29 28.64 4.78 5.27
N VAL A 30 28.29 5.85 4.58
CA VAL A 30 27.09 5.98 3.74
C VAL A 30 27.37 5.48 2.32
N SER A 31 28.65 5.37 1.90
CA SER A 31 29.00 4.76 0.62
C SER A 31 28.72 3.26 0.68
N VAL A 32 27.76 2.84 -0.10
CA VAL A 32 27.16 1.52 -0.14
C VAL A 32 28.14 0.52 -0.74
N ALA A 33 29.05 0.00 0.06
CA ALA A 33 29.90 -1.11 -0.34
C ALA A 33 28.98 -2.33 -0.59
N GLY A 34 28.93 -2.80 -1.83
CA GLY A 34 28.18 -4.00 -2.19
C GLY A 34 26.94 -3.78 -3.08
N ALA A 35 26.51 -2.52 -3.36
CA ALA A 35 25.34 -2.29 -4.21
C ALA A 35 25.49 -2.92 -5.61
N ASP A 36 26.64 -2.72 -6.25
CA ASP A 36 26.91 -3.28 -7.57
C ASP A 36 26.95 -4.82 -7.58
N GLU A 37 27.44 -5.43 -6.49
CA GLU A 37 27.48 -6.89 -6.35
C GLU A 37 26.07 -7.45 -6.12
N VAL A 38 25.30 -6.82 -5.22
CA VAL A 38 23.91 -7.20 -4.95
C VAL A 38 23.06 -7.04 -6.22
N ALA A 39 23.20 -5.93 -6.94
CA ALA A 39 22.41 -5.63 -8.13
C ALA A 39 22.59 -6.66 -9.26
N GLN A 40 23.76 -7.32 -9.36
CA GLN A 40 24.00 -8.36 -10.37
C GLN A 40 23.06 -9.57 -10.24
N LYS A 41 22.44 -9.73 -9.06
CA LYS A 41 21.49 -10.80 -8.78
C LYS A 41 20.07 -10.50 -9.30
N TYR A 42 19.81 -9.28 -9.80
CA TYR A 42 18.49 -8.80 -10.24
C TYR A 42 18.55 -8.32 -11.69
N ARG A 43 17.42 -8.40 -12.37
CA ARG A 43 17.22 -7.79 -13.68
C ARG A 43 15.76 -7.48 -13.90
N PHE A 44 15.46 -6.24 -14.30
CA PHE A 44 14.13 -5.80 -14.67
C PHE A 44 14.17 -5.18 -16.06
N THR A 45 13.15 -5.48 -16.87
CA THR A 45 12.97 -4.88 -18.20
C THR A 45 11.62 -4.20 -18.27
N GLU A 46 11.61 -2.89 -18.61
CA GLU A 46 10.36 -2.13 -18.78
C GLU A 46 9.64 -2.59 -20.04
N LEU A 47 8.35 -2.91 -19.94
CA LEU A 47 7.47 -3.29 -21.03
C LEU A 47 6.35 -2.29 -21.17
N GLU A 48 5.93 -2.01 -22.42
CA GLU A 48 4.86 -1.09 -22.73
C GLU A 48 3.49 -1.67 -22.31
N ILE A 49 2.68 -0.86 -21.66
CA ILE A 49 1.31 -1.20 -21.25
C ILE A 49 0.35 -0.81 -22.38
N ASP A 50 -0.53 -1.71 -22.78
CA ASP A 50 -1.56 -1.44 -23.77
C ASP A 50 -2.71 -0.62 -23.19
N TYR A 51 -3.21 0.33 -23.99
CA TYR A 51 -4.31 1.23 -23.64
C TYR A 51 -5.53 1.02 -24.54
N PRO A 52 -6.72 1.47 -24.12
CA PRO A 52 -7.93 1.44 -24.96
C PRO A 52 -7.74 2.22 -26.26
N GLU A 53 -8.43 1.80 -27.32
CA GLU A 53 -8.42 2.52 -28.59
C GLU A 53 -8.86 3.99 -28.40
N GLY A 54 -8.12 4.91 -29.00
CA GLY A 54 -8.38 6.35 -28.91
C GLY A 54 -7.95 7.02 -27.60
N TYR A 55 -7.36 6.29 -26.65
CA TYR A 55 -6.91 6.84 -25.37
C TYR A 55 -5.95 8.03 -25.51
N ASP A 56 -5.07 7.98 -26.50
CA ASP A 56 -4.10 9.06 -26.75
C ASP A 56 -4.73 10.38 -27.16
N GLN A 57 -5.99 10.36 -27.58
CA GLN A 57 -6.77 11.55 -27.98
C GLN A 57 -7.45 12.23 -26.77
N LEU A 58 -7.48 11.58 -25.60
CA LEU A 58 -8.05 12.16 -24.40
C LEU A 58 -7.23 13.39 -23.94
N PRO A 59 -7.90 14.45 -23.47
CA PRO A 59 -7.22 15.61 -22.91
C PRO A 59 -6.35 15.21 -21.72
N LYS A 60 -5.05 15.51 -21.78
CA LYS A 60 -4.11 15.24 -20.70
C LYS A 60 -3.86 16.52 -19.89
N ARG A 61 -3.85 16.38 -18.58
CA ARG A 61 -3.53 17.44 -17.61
C ARG A 61 -2.28 17.06 -16.81
N ASN A 62 -1.71 18.02 -16.13
CA ASN A 62 -0.59 17.83 -15.19
C ASN A 62 -0.85 18.48 -13.83
N ILE A 63 -2.08 18.94 -13.60
CA ILE A 63 -2.54 19.55 -12.37
C ILE A 63 -4.07 19.40 -12.26
N ARG A 64 -4.59 19.33 -11.05
CA ARG A 64 -6.04 19.31 -10.79
C ARG A 64 -6.62 20.73 -10.73
N GLU A 65 -7.88 20.87 -11.11
CA GLU A 65 -8.71 21.98 -10.68
C GLU A 65 -9.09 21.77 -9.22
N VAL A 66 -9.08 22.86 -8.45
CA VAL A 66 -9.31 22.84 -7.01
C VAL A 66 -10.17 24.02 -6.60
N ASN A 67 -10.79 23.96 -5.44
CA ASN A 67 -11.50 25.08 -4.83
C ASN A 67 -10.63 26.35 -4.83
N GLU A 68 -11.24 27.52 -5.03
CA GLU A 68 -10.53 28.80 -5.08
C GLU A 68 -9.63 29.03 -3.86
N SER A 69 -10.07 28.60 -2.68
CA SER A 69 -9.30 28.70 -1.44
C SER A 69 -7.98 27.91 -1.45
N TYR A 70 -7.88 26.88 -2.28
CA TYR A 70 -6.67 26.05 -2.44
C TYR A 70 -5.77 26.49 -3.60
N HIS A 71 -6.12 27.52 -4.37
CA HIS A 71 -5.31 27.94 -5.52
C HIS A 71 -3.86 28.22 -5.14
N LYS A 72 -3.60 28.74 -3.93
CA LYS A 72 -2.26 29.03 -3.45
C LYS A 72 -1.37 27.78 -3.26
N ILE A 73 -1.99 26.62 -3.01
CA ILE A 73 -1.31 25.34 -2.77
C ILE A 73 -1.74 24.26 -3.77
N ARG A 74 -2.13 24.66 -4.95
CA ARG A 74 -2.73 23.81 -5.97
C ARG A 74 -1.84 22.63 -6.36
N SER A 75 -0.53 22.81 -6.47
CA SER A 75 0.40 21.73 -6.79
C SER A 75 0.51 20.72 -5.67
N TRP A 76 0.42 21.16 -4.41
CA TRP A 76 0.39 20.27 -3.25
C TRP A 76 -0.89 19.40 -3.27
N ILE A 77 -2.07 19.99 -3.46
CA ILE A 77 -3.35 19.26 -3.58
C ILE A 77 -3.30 18.24 -4.74
N SER A 78 -2.60 18.58 -5.81
CA SER A 78 -2.51 17.75 -7.02
C SER A 78 -1.47 16.63 -6.95
N SER A 79 -0.80 16.44 -5.81
CA SER A 79 0.35 15.53 -5.70
C SER A 79 0.00 14.05 -5.56
N VAL A 80 -1.27 13.66 -5.49
CA VAL A 80 -1.72 12.28 -5.25
C VAL A 80 -2.76 11.82 -6.28
N GLY A 81 -3.03 10.52 -6.29
CA GLY A 81 -4.12 9.91 -7.05
C GLY A 81 -3.70 8.90 -8.11
N ALA A 82 -2.43 8.83 -8.50
CA ALA A 82 -1.98 7.72 -9.32
C ALA A 82 -1.98 6.42 -8.51
N SER A 83 -2.59 5.37 -9.03
CA SER A 83 -2.67 4.06 -8.38
C SER A 83 -2.60 2.94 -9.42
N ILE A 84 -2.19 1.73 -8.98
CA ILE A 84 -2.10 0.55 -9.83
C ILE A 84 -2.37 -0.71 -9.03
N ALA A 85 -3.07 -1.66 -9.63
CA ALA A 85 -3.33 -2.98 -9.08
C ALA A 85 -3.03 -4.06 -10.13
N VAL A 86 -2.51 -5.19 -9.68
CA VAL A 86 -2.35 -6.40 -10.49
C VAL A 86 -3.20 -7.50 -9.86
N ASN A 87 -4.09 -8.14 -10.65
CA ASN A 87 -4.87 -9.27 -10.17
C ASN A 87 -5.35 -10.17 -11.33
N ASP A 88 -6.02 -11.26 -11.01
CA ASP A 88 -6.69 -12.11 -11.98
C ASP A 88 -8.13 -11.62 -12.21
N LEU A 89 -8.31 -10.69 -13.14
CA LEU A 89 -9.64 -10.21 -13.54
C LEU A 89 -10.32 -11.14 -14.56
N THR A 90 -9.58 -12.05 -15.16
CA THR A 90 -10.11 -13.01 -16.14
C THR A 90 -10.74 -14.23 -15.49
N GLY A 91 -10.29 -14.61 -14.30
CA GLY A 91 -10.66 -15.85 -13.62
C GLY A 91 -9.90 -17.08 -14.17
N HIS A 92 -8.83 -16.87 -14.94
CA HIS A 92 -8.01 -17.95 -15.51
C HIS A 92 -6.94 -18.47 -14.54
N GLY A 93 -6.90 -17.95 -13.33
CA GLY A 93 -6.02 -18.39 -12.27
C GLY A 93 -4.65 -17.71 -12.26
N VAL A 94 -4.31 -16.83 -13.19
CA VAL A 94 -3.04 -16.08 -13.21
C VAL A 94 -3.31 -14.60 -13.02
N ALA A 95 -2.61 -13.97 -12.09
CA ALA A 95 -2.74 -12.54 -11.80
C ALA A 95 -2.03 -11.68 -12.88
N ASN A 96 -2.61 -11.62 -14.07
CA ASN A 96 -2.04 -10.98 -15.24
C ASN A 96 -2.92 -9.86 -15.84
N SER A 97 -3.79 -9.26 -15.04
CA SER A 97 -4.59 -8.10 -15.42
C SER A 97 -4.19 -6.87 -14.58
N LEU A 98 -4.20 -5.71 -15.21
CA LEU A 98 -3.89 -4.42 -14.60
C LEU A 98 -5.16 -3.56 -14.48
N CYS A 99 -5.30 -2.89 -13.35
CA CYS A 99 -6.25 -1.80 -13.18
C CYS A 99 -5.50 -0.61 -12.59
N PHE A 100 -5.59 0.57 -13.22
CA PHE A 100 -4.88 1.75 -12.71
C PHE A 100 -5.64 3.06 -12.95
N VAL A 101 -5.37 4.03 -12.09
CA VAL A 101 -5.84 5.41 -12.24
C VAL A 101 -4.76 6.21 -12.95
N ASP A 102 -5.10 6.74 -14.13
CA ASP A 102 -4.26 7.71 -14.82
C ASP A 102 -4.73 9.13 -14.48
N VAL A 103 -3.99 9.80 -13.62
CA VAL A 103 -4.32 11.16 -13.16
C VAL A 103 -4.27 12.20 -14.28
N ARG A 104 -3.57 11.91 -15.39
CA ARG A 104 -3.47 12.82 -16.55
C ARG A 104 -4.80 12.99 -17.26
N THR A 105 -5.59 11.90 -17.32
CA THR A 105 -6.91 11.88 -17.97
C THR A 105 -8.05 11.87 -16.97
N ASN A 106 -7.76 11.52 -15.71
CA ASN A 106 -8.74 11.30 -14.65
C ASN A 106 -9.62 10.06 -14.91
N GLU A 107 -9.06 9.07 -15.61
CA GLU A 107 -9.73 7.81 -16.00
C GLU A 107 -9.17 6.62 -15.24
N VAL A 108 -9.98 5.58 -15.13
CA VAL A 108 -9.57 4.25 -14.66
C VAL A 108 -9.44 3.34 -15.87
N VAL A 109 -8.23 2.83 -16.08
CA VAL A 109 -7.91 1.93 -17.18
C VAL A 109 -7.84 0.50 -16.67
N VAL A 110 -8.48 -0.42 -17.37
CA VAL A 110 -8.35 -1.87 -17.17
C VAL A 110 -7.75 -2.49 -18.43
N THR A 111 -6.67 -3.23 -18.25
CA THR A 111 -5.92 -3.87 -19.33
C THR A 111 -5.24 -5.15 -18.81
N TYR A 112 -4.59 -5.87 -19.68
CA TYR A 112 -3.76 -7.03 -19.31
C TYR A 112 -2.31 -6.61 -19.04
N ALA A 113 -1.59 -7.41 -18.24
CA ALA A 113 -0.15 -7.23 -18.07
C ALA A 113 0.58 -7.49 -19.41
N PRO A 114 1.62 -6.72 -19.78
CA PRO A 114 2.34 -6.94 -21.03
C PRO A 114 2.88 -8.36 -21.23
N THR A 115 3.11 -9.07 -20.13
CA THR A 115 3.56 -10.46 -20.07
C THR A 115 2.44 -11.49 -20.24
N ALA A 116 1.16 -11.08 -20.21
CA ALA A 116 0.02 -11.97 -20.31
C ALA A 116 0.05 -12.77 -21.62
N PRO A 117 -0.20 -14.10 -21.59
CA PRO A 117 -0.33 -14.90 -22.79
C PRO A 117 -1.53 -14.46 -23.63
N ALA A 118 -1.49 -14.70 -24.93
CA ALA A 118 -2.53 -14.23 -25.85
C ALA A 118 -3.95 -14.73 -25.50
N ALA A 119 -4.06 -15.87 -24.81
CA ALA A 119 -5.35 -16.43 -24.38
C ALA A 119 -6.01 -15.63 -23.25
N ASP A 120 -5.22 -14.89 -22.46
CA ASP A 120 -5.71 -14.10 -21.32
C ASP A 120 -5.86 -12.62 -21.68
N ARG A 121 -5.44 -12.22 -22.89
CA ARG A 121 -5.59 -10.82 -23.33
C ARG A 121 -7.02 -10.53 -23.73
N PHE A 122 -7.51 -9.42 -23.25
CA PHE A 122 -8.81 -8.83 -23.58
C PHE A 122 -8.62 -7.41 -24.14
N GLU A 123 -9.64 -6.86 -24.77
CA GLU A 123 -9.58 -5.47 -25.26
C GLU A 123 -9.48 -4.51 -24.07
N PRO A 124 -8.43 -3.69 -23.95
CA PRO A 124 -8.33 -2.70 -22.90
C PRO A 124 -9.51 -1.73 -22.93
N PHE A 125 -10.00 -1.31 -21.76
CA PHE A 125 -11.18 -0.45 -21.65
C PHE A 125 -11.06 0.58 -20.52
N LEU A 126 -11.84 1.65 -20.62
CA LEU A 126 -12.09 2.57 -19.52
C LEU A 126 -13.22 2.03 -18.66
N LEU A 127 -13.03 2.07 -17.35
CA LEU A 127 -14.04 1.64 -16.39
C LEU A 127 -15.03 2.81 -16.13
N ASP A 128 -16.10 2.85 -16.94
CA ASP A 128 -17.10 3.92 -16.93
C ASP A 128 -18.07 3.76 -15.75
N PRO A 129 -18.18 4.74 -14.84
CA PRO A 129 -19.12 4.69 -13.72
C PRO A 129 -20.60 4.90 -14.10
N ALA A 130 -20.92 5.31 -15.33
CA ALA A 130 -22.30 5.52 -15.74
C ALA A 130 -23.17 4.25 -15.52
N PRO A 131 -24.41 4.39 -15.05
CA PRO A 131 -25.23 5.61 -14.94
C PRO A 131 -25.11 6.37 -13.60
N LEU A 132 -24.17 6.01 -12.72
CA LEU A 132 -24.00 6.71 -11.46
C LEU A 132 -23.49 8.15 -11.69
N PRO A 133 -23.95 9.14 -10.91
CA PRO A 133 -23.53 10.52 -11.10
C PRO A 133 -22.02 10.66 -10.87
N ILE A 134 -21.34 11.27 -11.83
CA ILE A 134 -19.95 11.71 -11.73
C ILE A 134 -19.79 13.01 -12.49
N ASP A 135 -18.97 13.92 -11.98
CA ASP A 135 -18.69 15.20 -12.61
C ASP A 135 -17.23 15.64 -12.36
N HIS A 136 -16.87 16.85 -12.79
CA HIS A 136 -15.52 17.39 -12.73
C HIS A 136 -15.00 17.66 -11.31
N THR A 137 -15.89 17.63 -10.31
CA THR A 137 -15.54 17.81 -8.88
C THR A 137 -15.15 16.49 -8.21
N MET A 138 -15.13 15.41 -8.98
CA MET A 138 -14.81 14.06 -8.53
C MET A 138 -13.60 13.51 -9.27
N ALA A 139 -12.73 12.80 -8.56
CA ALA A 139 -11.55 12.20 -9.15
C ALA A 139 -11.33 10.78 -8.63
N PRO A 140 -11.08 9.79 -9.51
CA PRO A 140 -10.66 8.47 -9.08
C PRO A 140 -9.27 8.55 -8.44
N MET A 141 -9.06 7.76 -7.38
CA MET A 141 -7.85 7.78 -6.56
C MET A 141 -7.23 6.41 -6.36
N GLY A 142 -8.00 5.34 -6.50
CA GLY A 142 -7.52 3.99 -6.27
C GLY A 142 -8.36 2.95 -7.00
N CYS A 143 -7.70 1.90 -7.47
CA CYS A 143 -8.32 0.69 -7.99
C CYS A 143 -8.01 -0.46 -7.02
N VAL A 144 -9.03 -1.07 -6.45
CA VAL A 144 -8.92 -2.15 -5.46
C VAL A 144 -9.71 -3.36 -5.96
N PRO A 145 -9.05 -4.34 -6.62
CA PRO A 145 -9.68 -5.60 -6.97
C PRO A 145 -10.16 -6.36 -5.72
N GLY A 146 -11.24 -7.13 -5.85
CA GLY A 146 -11.79 -7.94 -4.78
C GLY A 146 -13.01 -8.71 -5.24
N ASP A 147 -13.36 -9.77 -4.53
CA ASP A 147 -14.68 -10.41 -4.67
C ASP A 147 -15.55 -9.95 -3.50
N TYR A 148 -16.29 -8.87 -3.71
CA TYR A 148 -17.07 -8.20 -2.66
C TYR A 148 -18.41 -8.86 -2.41
N ASN A 149 -18.96 -9.55 -3.40
CA ASN A 149 -20.25 -10.24 -3.30
C ASN A 149 -20.11 -11.75 -3.11
N LEU A 150 -18.88 -12.27 -3.00
CA LEU A 150 -18.55 -13.67 -2.72
C LEU A 150 -19.08 -14.65 -3.77
N ASP A 151 -19.12 -14.23 -5.04
CA ASP A 151 -19.59 -15.06 -6.16
C ASP A 151 -18.46 -15.74 -6.95
N GLY A 152 -17.21 -15.53 -6.53
CA GLY A 152 -16.01 -16.11 -7.13
C GLY A 152 -15.49 -15.34 -8.36
N ARG A 153 -16.10 -14.20 -8.70
CA ARG A 153 -15.66 -13.34 -9.79
C ARG A 153 -14.99 -12.10 -9.23
N MET A 154 -13.93 -11.69 -9.88
CA MET A 154 -13.18 -10.52 -9.44
C MET A 154 -13.93 -9.24 -9.80
N ASP A 155 -14.32 -8.51 -8.76
CA ASP A 155 -14.88 -7.16 -8.82
C ASP A 155 -13.78 -6.12 -8.74
N ILE A 156 -14.15 -4.84 -8.90
CA ILE A 156 -13.25 -3.70 -8.75
C ILE A 156 -13.95 -2.63 -7.92
N MET A 157 -13.34 -2.22 -6.80
CA MET A 157 -13.72 -1.00 -6.09
C MET A 157 -12.84 0.14 -6.58
N VAL A 158 -13.44 1.23 -7.04
CA VAL A 158 -12.75 2.48 -7.34
C VAL A 158 -13.02 3.46 -6.22
N THR A 159 -11.95 3.96 -5.59
CA THR A 159 -12.03 5.03 -4.58
C THR A 159 -11.94 6.40 -5.24
N TYR A 160 -12.54 7.41 -4.61
CA TYR A 160 -12.64 8.75 -5.18
C TYR A 160 -12.30 9.84 -4.16
N TRP A 161 -11.92 10.99 -4.66
CA TRP A 161 -12.14 12.27 -4.02
C TRP A 161 -13.45 12.88 -4.51
N GLY A 162 -14.23 13.48 -3.59
CA GLY A 162 -15.51 14.14 -3.89
C GLY A 162 -16.73 13.22 -3.82
N ARG A 163 -16.57 11.90 -3.58
CA ARG A 163 -17.70 10.97 -3.43
C ARG A 163 -17.29 9.68 -2.71
N VAL A 164 -18.30 8.87 -2.36
CA VAL A 164 -18.08 7.50 -1.87
C VAL A 164 -17.54 6.60 -2.99
N PRO A 165 -16.79 5.52 -2.68
CA PRO A 165 -16.34 4.54 -3.66
C PRO A 165 -17.47 3.93 -4.48
N ILE A 166 -17.14 3.56 -5.72
CA ILE A 166 -18.02 2.79 -6.62
C ILE A 166 -17.48 1.36 -6.70
N LEU A 167 -18.37 0.40 -6.55
CA LEU A 167 -18.14 -1.01 -6.79
C LEU A 167 -18.58 -1.36 -8.21
N PHE A 168 -17.68 -1.96 -8.95
CA PHE A 168 -17.92 -2.56 -10.25
C PHE A 168 -17.99 -4.06 -10.05
N LEU A 169 -19.19 -4.59 -9.84
CA LEU A 169 -19.45 -5.99 -9.55
C LEU A 169 -19.54 -6.79 -10.84
N ARG A 170 -18.73 -7.85 -10.96
CA ARG A 170 -18.68 -8.69 -12.16
C ARG A 170 -19.97 -9.48 -12.33
N LYS A 171 -20.59 -9.38 -13.50
CA LYS A 171 -21.81 -10.09 -13.84
C LYS A 171 -21.53 -11.56 -14.16
N ALA A 172 -22.46 -12.45 -13.82
CA ALA A 172 -22.42 -13.82 -14.26
C ALA A 172 -22.56 -13.93 -15.80
N GLY A 173 -21.96 -14.99 -16.38
CA GLY A 173 -22.04 -15.27 -17.82
C GLY A 173 -21.16 -14.36 -18.71
N THR A 174 -20.22 -13.61 -18.11
CA THR A 174 -19.23 -12.81 -18.87
C THR A 174 -17.88 -13.52 -18.83
N GLU A 175 -17.34 -13.89 -20.01
CA GLU A 175 -16.09 -14.67 -20.10
C GLU A 175 -14.85 -13.79 -19.82
N LEU A 176 -14.74 -12.62 -20.46
CA LEU A 176 -13.58 -11.72 -20.31
C LEU A 176 -14.00 -10.38 -19.69
N PRO A 177 -13.06 -9.66 -19.04
CA PRO A 177 -13.29 -8.30 -18.58
C PRO A 177 -13.66 -7.37 -19.74
N ALA A 178 -14.69 -6.56 -19.54
CA ALA A 178 -15.11 -5.48 -20.41
C ALA A 178 -15.95 -4.51 -19.58
N ASN A 179 -16.09 -3.26 -20.01
CA ASN A 179 -16.85 -2.28 -19.25
C ASN A 179 -18.29 -2.74 -18.96
N GLU A 180 -18.96 -3.36 -19.93
CA GLU A 180 -20.34 -3.87 -19.85
C GLU A 180 -20.46 -5.12 -18.97
N ALA A 181 -19.34 -5.81 -18.69
CA ALA A 181 -19.31 -6.98 -17.84
C ALA A 181 -19.49 -6.66 -16.35
N TYR A 182 -19.54 -5.39 -15.99
CA TYR A 182 -19.71 -4.97 -14.61
C TYR A 182 -21.07 -4.30 -14.36
N HIS A 183 -21.65 -4.57 -13.19
CA HIS A 183 -22.73 -3.80 -12.60
C HIS A 183 -22.15 -2.75 -11.65
N ARG A 184 -22.62 -1.50 -11.72
CA ARG A 184 -22.11 -0.38 -10.93
C ARG A 184 -23.02 -0.16 -9.72
N GLN A 185 -22.40 -0.04 -8.56
CA GLN A 185 -23.08 0.24 -7.30
C GLN A 185 -22.21 1.14 -6.43
N GLU A 186 -22.79 2.13 -5.78
CA GLU A 186 -22.09 2.87 -4.72
C GLU A 186 -21.91 1.96 -3.49
N ILE A 187 -20.75 2.04 -2.82
CA ILE A 187 -20.50 1.24 -1.62
C ILE A 187 -21.52 1.53 -0.51
N LEU A 188 -22.00 2.76 -0.44
CA LEU A 188 -23.16 3.20 0.34
C LEU A 188 -24.13 3.86 -0.62
N PRO A 189 -25.23 3.19 -1.01
CA PRO A 189 -26.17 3.71 -1.99
C PRO A 189 -26.73 5.08 -1.60
N GLN A 190 -26.78 5.99 -2.57
CA GLN A 190 -27.29 7.36 -2.41
C GLN A 190 -28.50 7.60 -3.32
N ASP A 191 -29.45 8.41 -2.84
CA ASP A 191 -30.55 8.88 -3.67
C ASP A 191 -30.08 10.04 -4.55
N SER A 192 -30.20 9.88 -5.87
CA SER A 192 -29.82 10.90 -6.86
C SER A 192 -30.97 11.22 -7.81
N PRO A 193 -32.10 11.78 -7.31
CA PRO A 193 -33.34 11.92 -8.07
C PRO A 193 -33.23 12.91 -9.23
N ASP A 194 -32.29 13.84 -9.18
CA ASP A 194 -32.00 14.84 -10.23
C ASP A 194 -30.80 14.47 -11.11
N GLY A 195 -30.26 13.25 -10.95
CA GLY A 195 -29.09 12.77 -11.67
C GLY A 195 -27.76 13.38 -11.18
N ARG A 196 -27.76 14.09 -10.04
CA ARG A 196 -26.56 14.63 -9.39
C ARG A 196 -26.24 13.83 -8.14
N TYR A 197 -24.97 13.81 -7.78
CA TYR A 197 -24.53 13.19 -6.54
C TYR A 197 -24.86 14.08 -5.34
N HIS A 198 -25.50 13.49 -4.32
CA HIS A 198 -25.87 14.16 -3.07
C HIS A 198 -25.34 13.42 -1.82
N GLY A 199 -24.45 12.44 -2.02
CA GLY A 199 -23.87 11.67 -0.93
C GLY A 199 -22.70 12.37 -0.25
N PRO A 200 -22.06 11.69 0.71
CA PRO A 200 -20.88 12.21 1.41
C PRO A 200 -19.72 12.46 0.44
N LYS A 201 -19.06 13.61 0.58
CA LYS A 201 -17.88 13.98 -0.23
C LYS A 201 -16.61 13.41 0.40
N TRP A 202 -16.42 12.10 0.32
CA TRP A 202 -15.20 11.46 0.82
C TRP A 202 -14.00 11.78 -0.05
N HIS A 203 -12.84 11.86 0.58
CA HIS A 203 -11.54 12.10 -0.08
C HIS A 203 -10.61 10.94 0.24
N THR A 204 -10.89 9.80 -0.37
CA THR A 204 -10.25 8.52 -0.05
C THR A 204 -8.87 8.41 -0.66
N ASN A 205 -7.85 8.16 0.16
CA ASN A 205 -6.49 7.84 -0.29
C ASN A 205 -6.10 6.37 -0.06
N ALA A 206 -6.78 5.68 0.84
CA ALA A 206 -6.49 4.29 1.16
C ALA A 206 -7.75 3.47 1.37
N ALA A 207 -7.68 2.20 1.02
CA ALA A 207 -8.70 1.21 1.34
C ALA A 207 -8.05 -0.16 1.53
N THR A 208 -8.58 -0.94 2.48
CA THR A 208 -8.17 -2.33 2.71
C THR A 208 -9.39 -3.21 2.96
N VAL A 209 -9.29 -4.46 2.55
CA VAL A 209 -10.37 -5.46 2.62
C VAL A 209 -9.86 -6.63 3.46
N ASN A 210 -10.60 -7.01 4.48
CA ASN A 210 -10.30 -8.20 5.27
C ASN A 210 -11.54 -8.62 6.08
N ASP A 211 -11.53 -9.82 6.65
CA ASP A 211 -12.54 -10.26 7.63
C ASP A 211 -12.20 -9.66 9.01
N PHE A 212 -12.63 -8.43 9.27
CA PHE A 212 -12.28 -7.74 10.51
C PHE A 212 -13.12 -8.15 11.71
N ASP A 213 -14.33 -8.66 11.53
CA ASP A 213 -15.16 -9.11 12.66
C ASP A 213 -15.14 -10.63 12.89
N GLY A 214 -14.48 -11.37 12.00
CA GLY A 214 -14.31 -12.82 12.10
C GLY A 214 -15.57 -13.60 11.73
N ASP A 215 -16.45 -13.06 10.89
CA ASP A 215 -17.64 -13.74 10.42
C ASP A 215 -17.45 -14.47 9.07
N GLY A 216 -16.26 -14.44 8.53
CA GLY A 216 -15.89 -15.06 7.26
C GLY A 216 -16.22 -14.20 6.02
N LYS A 217 -16.64 -12.94 6.14
CA LYS A 217 -16.97 -12.07 5.02
C LYS A 217 -16.00 -10.89 4.91
N PRO A 218 -15.85 -10.31 3.70
CA PRO A 218 -14.89 -9.24 3.46
C PRO A 218 -15.45 -7.87 3.90
N ASP A 219 -15.00 -7.38 5.04
CA ASP A 219 -15.25 -6.00 5.47
C ASP A 219 -14.32 -5.03 4.73
N VAL A 220 -14.70 -3.75 4.68
CA VAL A 220 -13.93 -2.69 4.03
C VAL A 220 -13.60 -1.59 5.01
N VAL A 221 -12.34 -1.19 5.09
CA VAL A 221 -11.92 0.02 5.79
C VAL A 221 -11.41 1.05 4.79
N ILE A 222 -11.99 2.25 4.85
CA ILE A 222 -11.67 3.39 3.99
C ILE A 222 -10.93 4.43 4.83
N GLY A 223 -9.80 4.93 4.31
CA GLY A 223 -9.03 6.03 4.88
C GLY A 223 -9.19 7.29 4.03
N ASN A 224 -9.83 8.31 4.60
CA ASN A 224 -10.02 9.60 3.98
C ASN A 224 -8.95 10.59 4.45
N TYR A 225 -8.51 11.46 3.55
CA TYR A 225 -7.49 12.47 3.82
C TYR A 225 -8.14 13.79 4.25
N PHE A 226 -8.82 14.47 3.34
CA PHE A 226 -9.56 15.69 3.68
C PHE A 226 -10.87 15.37 4.40
N PRO A 227 -11.35 16.29 5.28
CA PRO A 227 -12.73 16.27 5.74
C PRO A 227 -13.70 16.44 4.55
N GLU A 228 -14.97 16.08 4.75
CA GLU A 228 -16.00 16.26 3.72
C GLU A 228 -16.12 17.74 3.34
N SER A 229 -15.77 18.08 2.09
CA SER A 229 -15.75 19.45 1.59
C SER A 229 -15.59 19.49 0.07
N ASP A 230 -15.64 20.69 -0.51
CA ASP A 230 -15.55 20.94 -1.95
C ASP A 230 -14.09 21.06 -2.45
N VAL A 231 -13.21 20.11 -2.13
CA VAL A 231 -11.76 20.18 -2.42
C VAL A 231 -11.50 20.41 -3.92
N LEU A 232 -12.21 19.68 -4.78
CA LEU A 232 -12.01 19.72 -6.25
C LEU A 232 -13.06 20.57 -6.98
N ASP A 233 -13.92 21.29 -6.28
CA ASP A 233 -14.93 22.15 -6.88
C ASP A 233 -14.44 23.60 -6.96
N PRO A 234 -14.11 24.13 -8.15
CA PRO A 234 -13.66 25.51 -8.30
C PRO A 234 -14.69 26.56 -7.88
N ASP A 235 -15.98 26.22 -7.99
CA ASP A 235 -17.11 27.09 -7.67
C ASP A 235 -17.72 26.73 -6.29
N GLY A 236 -17.11 25.78 -5.58
CA GLY A 236 -17.60 25.26 -4.29
C GLY A 236 -17.68 26.36 -3.22
N GLN A 237 -18.77 26.33 -2.47
CA GLN A 237 -19.03 27.32 -1.41
C GLN A 237 -18.82 26.74 -0.01
N ASP A 238 -18.56 25.45 0.12
CA ASP A 238 -18.26 24.81 1.37
C ASP A 238 -16.92 25.31 1.92
N ASN A 239 -16.84 25.43 3.23
CA ASN A 239 -15.61 25.80 3.90
C ASN A 239 -14.58 24.68 3.78
N VAL A 240 -13.56 24.88 2.95
CA VAL A 240 -12.45 23.94 2.81
C VAL A 240 -11.37 24.26 3.83
N GLU A 241 -10.85 23.20 4.46
CA GLU A 241 -9.88 23.31 5.54
C GLU A 241 -8.62 22.47 5.24
N MET A 242 -7.49 22.95 5.74
CA MET A 242 -6.27 22.18 5.89
C MET A 242 -6.16 21.63 7.32
N ASN A 243 -5.14 20.84 7.59
CA ASN A 243 -4.89 20.29 8.92
C ASN A 243 -4.79 21.39 9.99
N ASP A 244 -5.40 21.15 11.14
CA ASP A 244 -5.42 22.06 12.29
C ASP A 244 -4.13 22.04 13.13
N SER A 245 -3.18 21.16 12.80
CA SER A 245 -1.83 21.05 13.36
C SER A 245 -0.90 20.29 12.44
N LEU A 246 0.42 20.55 12.50
CA LEU A 246 1.44 19.78 11.76
C LEU A 246 1.74 18.39 12.36
N SER A 247 1.31 18.13 13.59
CA SER A 247 1.70 16.89 14.27
C SER A 247 0.62 16.27 15.17
N THR A 248 -0.48 16.97 15.38
CA THR A 248 -1.60 16.52 16.24
C THR A 248 -2.96 16.84 15.65
N ALA A 249 -3.04 16.90 14.31
CA ALA A 249 -4.27 17.23 13.62
C ALA A 249 -5.38 16.23 13.93
N THR A 250 -6.61 16.76 14.11
CA THR A 250 -7.81 15.98 14.43
C THR A 250 -8.98 16.26 13.50
N ASN A 251 -8.77 17.07 12.49
CA ASN A 251 -9.79 17.50 11.52
C ASN A 251 -9.65 16.83 10.15
N GLY A 252 -8.97 15.69 10.05
CA GLY A 252 -8.89 14.91 8.81
C GLY A 252 -10.20 14.17 8.47
N GLY A 253 -10.28 13.62 7.26
CA GLY A 253 -11.43 12.83 6.80
C GLY A 253 -11.60 11.49 7.53
N GLY A 254 -10.49 10.96 8.04
CA GLY A 254 -10.43 9.81 8.94
C GLY A 254 -10.92 8.49 8.36
N LEU A 255 -11.30 7.58 9.25
CA LEU A 255 -11.62 6.20 8.91
C LEU A 255 -13.13 5.96 8.80
N GLN A 256 -13.54 5.27 7.75
CA GLN A 256 -14.85 4.66 7.61
C GLN A 256 -14.70 3.14 7.65
N VAL A 257 -15.30 2.50 8.63
CA VAL A 257 -15.31 1.04 8.79
C VAL A 257 -16.66 0.51 8.33
N LEU A 258 -16.66 -0.34 7.33
CA LEU A 258 -17.86 -0.85 6.65
C LEU A 258 -17.88 -2.36 6.79
N ARG A 259 -18.82 -2.87 7.60
CA ARG A 259 -19.02 -4.30 7.79
C ARG A 259 -19.88 -4.86 6.68
N TRP A 260 -19.47 -5.98 6.12
CA TRP A 260 -20.27 -6.73 5.14
C TRP A 260 -21.59 -7.19 5.76
N HIS A 261 -22.68 -7.19 4.99
CA HIS A 261 -24.00 -7.56 5.50
C HIS A 261 -24.72 -8.58 4.63
N ALA A 262 -24.81 -8.37 3.33
CA ALA A 262 -25.49 -9.24 2.39
C ALA A 262 -25.01 -9.02 0.96
N ALA A 263 -25.13 -10.05 0.12
CA ALA A 263 -24.82 -9.94 -1.29
C ALA A 263 -25.71 -10.85 -2.15
N THR A 264 -25.71 -10.58 -3.44
CA THR A 264 -26.32 -11.43 -4.48
C THR A 264 -25.39 -11.55 -5.67
N ALA A 265 -25.39 -12.72 -6.30
CA ALA A 265 -24.72 -12.99 -7.56
C ALA A 265 -25.67 -12.81 -8.76
N GLY A 266 -25.18 -13.01 -9.98
CA GLY A 266 -25.98 -13.11 -11.21
C GLY A 266 -25.77 -11.95 -12.19
N GLU A 267 -26.77 -11.66 -13.03
CA GLU A 267 -26.71 -10.58 -14.04
C GLU A 267 -26.79 -9.17 -13.42
N THR A 268 -27.35 -9.07 -12.22
CA THR A 268 -27.44 -7.82 -11.45
C THR A 268 -26.92 -8.07 -10.04
N PRO A 269 -25.60 -8.32 -9.90
CA PRO A 269 -25.00 -8.61 -8.60
C PRO A 269 -25.11 -7.39 -7.68
N SER A 270 -25.13 -7.64 -6.37
CA SER A 270 -25.17 -6.57 -5.38
C SER A 270 -24.44 -6.97 -4.11
N VAL A 271 -23.97 -5.97 -3.35
CA VAL A 271 -23.44 -6.13 -1.99
C VAL A 271 -23.90 -4.99 -1.11
N THR A 272 -24.16 -5.28 0.15
CA THR A 272 -24.55 -4.28 1.15
C THR A 272 -23.55 -4.25 2.28
N PHE A 273 -23.05 -3.06 2.60
CA PHE A 273 -22.22 -2.79 3.75
C PHE A 273 -22.96 -1.94 4.79
N VAL A 274 -22.62 -2.16 6.07
CA VAL A 274 -23.17 -1.39 7.20
C VAL A 274 -22.04 -0.61 7.87
N PRO A 275 -22.13 0.73 7.98
CA PRO A 275 -21.13 1.52 8.68
C PRO A 275 -21.06 1.18 10.18
N GLU A 276 -19.88 0.78 10.66
CA GLU A 276 -19.60 0.44 12.06
C GLU A 276 -19.11 1.68 12.82
N ARG A 277 -20.05 2.45 13.37
CA ARG A 277 -19.72 3.66 14.14
C ARG A 277 -19.00 3.31 15.45
N GLY A 278 -17.88 4.00 15.71
CA GLY A 278 -17.10 3.80 16.93
C GLY A 278 -16.31 2.49 16.93
N ALA A 279 -16.09 1.87 15.78
CA ALA A 279 -15.18 0.73 15.63
C ALA A 279 -13.75 1.09 16.04
N VAL A 280 -13.31 2.30 15.73
CA VAL A 280 -12.00 2.85 16.09
C VAL A 280 -12.17 3.95 17.14
N PRO A 281 -11.24 4.08 18.12
CA PRO A 281 -11.27 5.20 19.08
C PRO A 281 -11.26 6.55 18.35
N PHE A 282 -12.10 7.48 18.77
CA PHE A 282 -12.30 8.78 18.08
C PHE A 282 -10.99 9.50 17.75
N ALA A 283 -10.06 9.61 18.70
CA ALA A 283 -8.76 10.27 18.50
C ALA A 283 -7.84 9.55 17.48
N LYS A 284 -8.22 8.37 16.99
CA LYS A 284 -7.49 7.58 15.97
C LYS A 284 -8.29 7.42 14.67
N SER A 285 -9.55 7.87 14.68
CA SER A 285 -10.44 7.80 13.52
C SER A 285 -10.60 9.12 12.76
N THR A 286 -9.92 10.18 13.16
CA THR A 286 -10.03 11.54 12.58
C THR A 286 -8.70 12.03 12.00
N GLY A 287 -7.79 11.09 11.68
CA GLY A 287 -6.48 11.39 11.08
C GLY A 287 -6.59 11.80 9.60
N TRP A 288 -5.52 12.36 9.08
CA TRP A 288 -5.28 12.61 7.65
C TRP A 288 -4.67 11.34 7.05
N THR A 289 -5.52 10.34 6.77
CA THR A 289 -5.09 8.99 6.45
C THR A 289 -4.55 8.87 5.03
N LEU A 290 -3.35 8.31 4.88
CA LEU A 290 -2.68 8.09 3.60
C LEU A 290 -2.58 6.61 3.24
N ALA A 291 -2.34 5.73 4.20
CA ALA A 291 -2.26 4.29 3.94
C ALA A 291 -2.86 3.46 5.07
N LEU A 292 -3.30 2.27 4.71
CA LEU A 292 -3.83 1.25 5.61
C LEU A 292 -3.14 -0.08 5.33
N GLY A 293 -2.85 -0.84 6.37
CA GLY A 293 -2.36 -2.21 6.24
C GLY A 293 -2.93 -3.08 7.35
N SER A 294 -3.15 -4.35 7.08
CA SER A 294 -3.71 -5.28 8.07
C SER A 294 -3.03 -6.64 8.03
N ALA A 295 -2.80 -7.23 9.21
CA ALA A 295 -2.28 -8.58 9.36
C ALA A 295 -2.74 -9.20 10.69
N ASP A 296 -2.92 -10.53 10.71
CA ASP A 296 -3.19 -11.26 11.96
C ASP A 296 -1.89 -11.44 12.74
N LEU A 297 -1.60 -10.51 13.65
CA LEU A 297 -0.40 -10.53 14.49
C LEU A 297 -0.47 -11.54 15.64
N THR A 298 -1.64 -12.10 15.91
CA THR A 298 -1.95 -12.88 17.12
C THR A 298 -2.43 -14.30 16.85
N GLY A 299 -2.56 -14.68 15.58
CA GLY A 299 -2.99 -16.03 15.18
C GLY A 299 -4.46 -16.34 15.46
N ARG A 300 -5.30 -15.33 15.69
CA ARG A 300 -6.72 -15.50 15.99
C ARG A 300 -7.63 -15.45 14.76
N GLY A 301 -7.06 -15.25 13.57
CA GLY A 301 -7.82 -14.98 12.36
C GLY A 301 -8.61 -13.66 12.45
N LEU A 302 -8.12 -12.71 13.25
CA LEU A 302 -8.65 -11.36 13.40
C LEU A 302 -7.50 -10.38 13.09
N PRO A 303 -7.47 -9.78 11.90
CA PRO A 303 -6.36 -8.93 11.48
C PRO A 303 -6.33 -7.63 12.30
N ASP A 304 -5.17 -7.34 12.86
CA ASP A 304 -4.82 -6.03 13.42
C ASP A 304 -4.58 -5.04 12.26
N MET A 305 -4.63 -3.73 12.53
CA MET A 305 -4.54 -2.73 11.46
C MET A 305 -3.54 -1.63 11.80
N TYR A 306 -2.66 -1.29 10.86
CA TYR A 306 -1.85 -0.09 10.92
C TYR A 306 -2.50 1.01 10.10
N VAL A 307 -2.57 2.22 10.67
CA VAL A 307 -3.08 3.44 10.05
C VAL A 307 -1.95 4.43 9.93
N ALA A 308 -1.52 4.68 8.72
CA ALA A 308 -0.50 5.68 8.40
C ALA A 308 -1.17 7.04 8.15
N ASN A 309 -0.77 8.05 8.90
CA ASN A 309 -1.37 9.37 8.86
C ASN A 309 -0.32 10.45 8.60
N ASP A 310 -0.67 11.41 7.76
CA ASP A 310 -0.01 12.72 7.74
C ASP A 310 -0.47 13.55 8.95
N PHE A 311 0.24 14.57 9.35
CA PHE A 311 -0.13 15.58 10.36
C PHE A 311 -0.62 15.08 11.73
N THR A 312 -0.72 13.78 11.96
CA THR A 312 -1.08 13.21 13.27
C THR A 312 -0.31 11.93 13.54
N PHE A 313 -0.56 11.27 14.65
CA PHE A 313 0.13 10.03 15.02
C PHE A 313 -0.35 8.88 14.16
N ASP A 314 0.58 8.09 13.64
CA ASP A 314 0.27 6.77 13.15
C ASP A 314 -0.31 5.91 14.27
N ALA A 315 -1.08 4.89 13.93
CA ALA A 315 -1.70 4.02 14.90
C ALA A 315 -1.58 2.54 14.50
N LEU A 316 -1.14 1.72 15.44
CA LEU A 316 -1.41 0.30 15.42
C LEU A 316 -2.67 0.04 16.25
N LEU A 317 -3.64 -0.61 15.62
CA LEU A 317 -4.96 -0.88 16.17
C LEU A 317 -5.11 -2.40 16.36
N HIS A 318 -5.16 -2.83 17.62
CA HIS A 318 -5.40 -4.22 17.98
C HIS A 318 -6.87 -4.57 17.77
N ASN A 319 -7.12 -5.65 17.07
CA ASN A 319 -8.46 -6.12 16.74
C ASN A 319 -9.08 -6.89 17.92
N VAL A 320 -10.14 -6.33 18.51
CA VAL A 320 -10.94 -6.95 19.59
C VAL A 320 -12.39 -7.20 19.15
N SER A 321 -12.59 -7.37 17.85
CA SER A 321 -13.88 -7.61 17.23
C SER A 321 -14.49 -8.95 17.59
N ARG A 322 -15.73 -9.12 17.20
CA ARG A 322 -16.48 -10.38 17.24
C ARG A 322 -17.51 -10.39 16.11
N PRO A 323 -17.96 -11.53 15.62
CA PRO A 323 -18.96 -11.62 14.56
C PRO A 323 -20.13 -10.67 14.78
N GLY A 324 -20.44 -9.86 13.76
CA GLY A 324 -21.47 -8.81 13.77
C GLY A 324 -21.05 -7.49 14.41
N ARG A 325 -19.76 -7.34 14.82
CA ARG A 325 -19.27 -6.09 15.40
C ARG A 325 -17.76 -5.91 15.26
N ILE A 326 -17.35 -4.91 14.52
CA ILE A 326 -15.95 -4.52 14.41
C ILE A 326 -15.56 -3.59 15.56
N LYS A 327 -14.42 -3.86 16.20
CA LYS A 327 -13.88 -3.05 17.28
C LYS A 327 -12.36 -3.14 17.35
N PHE A 328 -11.72 -1.99 17.39
CA PHE A 328 -10.27 -1.86 17.56
C PHE A 328 -9.90 -1.09 18.82
N GLU A 329 -8.75 -1.41 19.38
CA GLU A 329 -8.12 -0.69 20.48
C GLU A 329 -6.72 -0.22 20.06
N ALA A 330 -6.37 1.03 20.39
CA ALA A 330 -5.06 1.55 20.03
C ALA A 330 -3.99 1.01 20.99
N VAL A 331 -2.88 0.53 20.40
CA VAL A 331 -1.72 0.04 21.14
C VAL A 331 -0.51 0.92 20.87
N TYR A 332 0.47 0.91 21.77
CA TYR A 332 1.58 1.85 21.74
C TYR A 332 2.90 1.14 22.01
N GLY A 333 3.96 1.56 21.31
CA GLY A 333 5.31 1.12 21.60
C GLY A 333 5.75 1.48 23.02
N GLU A 334 6.53 0.61 23.63
CA GLU A 334 7.07 0.83 24.98
C GLU A 334 8.19 1.88 24.97
N ARG A 335 8.21 2.70 26.01
CA ARG A 335 9.26 3.71 26.20
C ARG A 335 10.46 3.08 26.89
N SER A 336 11.60 3.03 26.20
CA SER A 336 12.88 2.68 26.80
C SER A 336 13.75 3.91 27.08
N HIS A 337 14.73 3.76 27.99
CA HIS A 337 15.76 4.79 28.18
C HIS A 337 16.67 4.80 26.94
N GLY A 338 16.74 5.97 26.28
CA GLY A 338 17.60 6.14 25.09
C GLY A 338 16.85 6.01 23.76
N THR A 339 15.58 5.57 23.73
CA THR A 339 14.78 5.59 22.50
C THR A 339 14.08 6.94 22.36
N PRO A 340 14.33 7.71 21.28
CA PRO A 340 13.58 8.93 21.00
C PRO A 340 12.09 8.69 20.91
N LYS A 341 11.28 9.70 21.27
CA LYS A 341 9.81 9.63 21.15
C LYS A 341 9.36 9.32 19.72
N SER A 342 10.03 9.89 18.72
CA SER A 342 9.79 9.65 17.30
C SER A 342 10.14 8.24 16.82
N PHE A 343 10.77 7.40 17.64
CA PHE A 343 11.02 5.99 17.37
C PHE A 343 10.16 5.05 18.22
N GLN A 344 9.05 5.56 18.76
CA GLN A 344 8.09 4.78 19.55
C GLN A 344 6.75 4.76 18.84
N LEU A 345 6.30 3.60 18.44
CA LEU A 345 5.07 3.40 17.68
C LEU A 345 3.88 4.07 18.36
N GLY A 346 3.11 4.87 17.61
CA GLY A 346 1.92 5.56 18.10
C GLY A 346 2.15 6.73 19.05
N LYS A 347 3.40 7.14 19.31
CA LYS A 347 3.76 8.18 20.27
C LYS A 347 4.12 9.52 19.65
N ASP A 348 4.35 9.58 18.35
CA ASP A 348 4.67 10.80 17.62
C ASP A 348 3.99 10.82 16.25
N SER A 349 3.98 11.97 15.59
CA SER A 349 3.57 12.10 14.20
C SER A 349 4.72 11.68 13.31
N PHE A 350 4.56 10.54 12.64
CA PHE A 350 5.59 9.98 11.75
C PHE A 350 5.42 10.40 10.29
N LYS A 351 4.26 10.94 9.94
CA LYS A 351 3.86 11.22 8.55
C LYS A 351 4.00 9.97 7.68
N GLY A 352 3.49 8.83 8.21
CA GLY A 352 3.44 7.58 7.47
C GLY A 352 2.63 7.73 6.18
N MET A 353 3.20 7.27 5.05
CA MET A 353 2.59 7.42 3.74
C MET A 353 2.28 6.10 3.05
N GLY A 354 2.96 5.04 3.44
CA GLY A 354 2.73 3.68 3.00
C GLY A 354 3.02 2.72 4.15
N VAL A 355 2.41 1.55 4.13
CA VAL A 355 2.66 0.48 5.10
C VAL A 355 2.49 -0.88 4.43
N ASP A 356 3.36 -1.82 4.81
CA ASP A 356 3.23 -3.21 4.43
C ASP A 356 3.69 -4.14 5.57
N PHE A 357 3.16 -5.37 5.57
CA PHE A 357 3.49 -6.43 6.52
C PHE A 357 4.24 -7.55 5.83
N GLY A 358 5.30 -8.06 6.47
CA GLY A 358 6.09 -9.17 5.98
C GLY A 358 7.03 -9.69 7.05
N ASP A 359 7.52 -10.90 6.89
CA ASP A 359 8.49 -11.52 7.81
C ASP A 359 9.91 -11.23 7.34
N LEU A 360 10.43 -10.07 7.74
CA LEU A 360 11.71 -9.55 7.26
C LEU A 360 12.93 -10.39 7.68
N ASN A 361 12.81 -11.09 8.79
CA ASN A 361 13.91 -11.84 9.39
C ASN A 361 13.70 -13.36 9.40
N ALA A 362 12.64 -13.84 8.73
CA ALA A 362 12.28 -15.24 8.59
C ALA A 362 12.17 -15.98 9.95
N ASN A 363 11.52 -15.33 10.92
CA ASN A 363 11.29 -15.90 12.25
C ASN A 363 9.86 -16.43 12.46
N GLY A 364 8.98 -16.29 11.47
CA GLY A 364 7.57 -16.69 11.50
C GLY A 364 6.65 -15.67 12.18
N SER A 365 7.07 -14.40 12.26
CA SER A 365 6.25 -13.30 12.79
C SER A 365 6.22 -12.14 11.83
N PHE A 366 5.08 -11.44 11.72
CA PHE A 366 4.99 -10.26 10.88
C PHE A 366 5.75 -9.08 11.47
N ASP A 367 6.63 -8.50 10.66
CA ASP A 367 7.22 -7.18 10.82
C ASP A 367 6.44 -6.16 9.96
N MET A 368 6.75 -4.87 10.11
CA MET A 368 6.12 -3.80 9.32
C MET A 368 7.19 -2.87 8.74
N VAL A 369 6.97 -2.43 7.52
CA VAL A 369 7.69 -1.30 6.93
C VAL A 369 6.73 -0.13 6.71
N VAL A 370 7.15 1.08 7.10
CA VAL A 370 6.37 2.32 6.92
C VAL A 370 7.26 3.36 6.27
N SER A 371 6.81 3.89 5.14
CA SER A 371 7.50 4.98 4.44
C SER A 371 7.24 6.34 5.07
N ASN A 372 8.20 7.26 4.93
CA ASN A 372 8.14 8.60 5.49
C ASN A 372 8.81 9.62 4.55
N ILE A 373 8.77 10.89 4.92
CA ILE A 373 9.50 11.97 4.25
C ILE A 373 10.94 11.98 4.78
N THR A 374 11.87 11.39 4.02
CA THR A 374 13.27 11.24 4.40
C THR A 374 14.21 11.99 3.44
N THR A 375 13.65 12.85 2.58
CA THR A 375 14.42 13.60 1.59
C THR A 375 15.34 14.63 2.25
N ALA A 376 16.54 14.77 1.72
CA ALA A 376 17.47 15.85 2.07
C ALA A 376 16.79 17.22 1.87
N TRP A 377 17.07 18.16 2.79
CA TRP A 377 16.46 19.50 2.82
C TRP A 377 14.93 19.51 3.07
N GLY A 378 14.32 18.33 3.19
CA GLY A 378 12.95 18.15 3.65
C GLY A 378 12.90 18.01 5.18
N LEU A 379 12.10 17.06 5.68
CA LEU A 379 11.99 16.77 7.11
C LEU A 379 13.14 15.88 7.61
N GLU A 380 13.81 15.16 6.71
CA GLU A 380 14.89 14.21 7.01
C GLU A 380 14.54 13.25 8.17
N GLU A 381 13.28 12.88 8.29
CA GLU A 381 12.82 11.88 9.25
C GLU A 381 13.31 10.48 8.80
N SER A 382 13.06 9.45 9.56
CA SER A 382 13.42 8.08 9.20
C SER A 382 12.21 7.36 8.59
N ASN A 383 12.41 6.52 7.57
CA ASN A 383 11.49 5.41 7.35
C ASN A 383 11.46 4.53 8.60
N PHE A 384 10.41 3.74 8.76
CA PHE A 384 10.30 2.84 9.90
C PHE A 384 10.28 1.39 9.43
N VAL A 385 11.07 0.57 10.12
CA VAL A 385 11.03 -0.88 10.06
C VAL A 385 10.76 -1.35 11.48
N TRP A 386 9.53 -1.73 11.73
CA TRP A 386 9.06 -2.20 13.02
C TRP A 386 9.23 -3.71 13.10
N VAL A 387 10.29 -4.15 13.77
CA VAL A 387 10.59 -5.57 13.96
C VAL A 387 9.88 -6.08 15.20
N ASN A 388 9.09 -7.15 15.00
CA ASN A 388 8.33 -7.80 16.06
C ASN A 388 9.28 -8.50 17.05
N GLN A 389 9.05 -8.26 18.33
CA GLN A 389 9.86 -8.83 19.42
C GLN A 389 9.15 -9.95 20.18
N ALA A 390 7.89 -10.23 19.87
CA ALA A 390 7.17 -11.33 20.48
C ALA A 390 7.75 -12.68 20.03
N GLY A 391 8.05 -13.54 20.97
CA GLY A 391 8.58 -14.89 20.69
C GLY A 391 7.51 -15.87 20.21
N SER A 392 6.23 -15.50 20.28
CA SER A 392 5.09 -16.29 19.82
C SER A 392 3.85 -15.42 19.62
N GLU A 393 2.84 -15.95 18.90
CA GLU A 393 1.53 -15.31 18.72
C GLU A 393 0.80 -15.09 20.07
N GLU A 394 0.98 -16.00 21.04
CA GLU A 394 0.42 -15.85 22.38
C GLU A 394 1.05 -14.68 23.15
N GLU A 395 2.36 -14.51 23.04
CA GLU A 395 3.08 -13.38 23.64
C GLU A 395 2.69 -12.05 22.96
N ALA A 396 2.52 -12.05 21.63
CA ALA A 396 2.01 -10.92 20.88
C ALA A 396 0.59 -10.54 21.36
N LEU A 397 -0.30 -11.52 21.48
CA LEU A 397 -1.67 -11.32 21.98
C LEU A 397 -1.67 -10.75 23.41
N GLN A 398 -0.85 -11.28 24.30
CA GLN A 398 -0.73 -10.79 25.67
C GLN A 398 -0.27 -9.33 25.69
N SER A 399 0.73 -8.97 24.89
CA SER A 399 1.27 -7.63 24.80
C SER A 399 0.23 -6.65 24.23
N LEU A 400 -0.35 -6.97 23.09
CA LEU A 400 -1.34 -6.11 22.41
C LEU A 400 -2.61 -5.93 23.28
N SER A 401 -3.09 -6.98 23.93
CA SER A 401 -4.23 -6.91 24.86
C SER A 401 -3.94 -6.05 26.11
N ALA A 402 -2.66 -5.92 26.48
CA ALA A 402 -2.22 -5.00 27.52
C ALA A 402 -2.03 -3.55 27.04
N GLY A 403 -2.28 -3.27 25.77
CA GLY A 403 -2.10 -1.95 25.13
C GLY A 403 -0.66 -1.65 24.73
N SER A 404 0.23 -2.65 24.75
CA SER A 404 1.64 -2.53 24.36
C SER A 404 1.89 -3.18 23.00
N ALA A 405 2.56 -2.45 22.08
CA ALA A 405 2.98 -2.96 20.79
C ALA A 405 4.40 -3.54 20.90
N PRO A 406 4.59 -4.85 20.64
CA PRO A 406 5.88 -5.53 20.82
C PRO A 406 6.82 -5.26 19.63
N PHE A 407 6.98 -4.01 19.20
CA PHE A 407 7.77 -3.64 18.03
C PHE A 407 8.89 -2.67 18.39
N ILE A 408 10.06 -2.87 17.79
CA ILE A 408 11.19 -1.95 17.85
C ILE A 408 11.54 -1.41 16.47
N GLN A 409 11.97 -0.15 16.40
CA GLN A 409 12.37 0.50 15.16
C GLN A 409 13.80 0.11 14.79
N GLN A 410 14.00 -0.44 13.58
CA GLN A 410 15.28 -0.98 13.09
C GLN A 410 15.71 -0.42 11.71
N ALA A 411 15.02 0.56 11.14
CA ALA A 411 15.35 1.05 9.79
C ALA A 411 16.81 1.52 9.66
N ARG A 412 17.34 2.21 10.68
CA ARG A 412 18.73 2.72 10.64
C ARG A 412 19.78 1.60 10.73
N PRO A 413 19.72 0.67 11.69
CA PRO A 413 20.65 -0.47 11.70
C PRO A 413 20.57 -1.33 10.44
N LEU A 414 19.40 -1.43 9.83
CA LEU A 414 19.19 -2.20 8.62
C LEU A 414 19.53 -1.46 7.31
N GLY A 415 19.92 -0.18 7.36
CA GLY A 415 20.28 0.58 6.15
C GLY A 415 19.10 1.17 5.39
N MET A 416 17.86 1.09 5.90
CA MET A 416 16.63 1.53 5.22
C MET A 416 16.06 2.86 5.74
N ALA A 417 16.82 3.60 6.57
CA ALA A 417 16.31 4.82 7.21
C ALA A 417 15.99 5.94 6.23
N TRP A 418 16.72 6.04 5.13
CA TRP A 418 16.62 7.14 4.18
C TRP A 418 16.47 6.65 2.75
N SER A 419 15.56 7.27 2.03
CA SER A 419 15.28 6.99 0.62
C SER A 419 14.95 8.25 -0.18
N GLY A 420 14.02 9.08 0.33
CA GLY A 420 13.51 10.27 -0.32
C GLY A 420 12.15 10.67 0.24
N TRP A 421 11.32 11.34 -0.55
CA TRP A 421 9.94 11.64 -0.20
C TRP A 421 9.07 10.40 -0.46
N GLY A 422 8.90 9.55 0.58
CA GLY A 422 8.24 8.27 0.48
C GLY A 422 6.73 8.35 0.25
N TRP A 423 6.19 7.32 -0.41
CA TRP A 423 4.76 7.06 -0.54
C TRP A 423 4.48 5.57 -0.29
N ASP A 424 3.97 4.81 -1.27
CA ASP A 424 3.72 3.39 -1.08
C ASP A 424 5.01 2.60 -0.82
N VAL A 425 4.89 1.49 -0.12
CA VAL A 425 6.00 0.59 0.18
C VAL A 425 5.50 -0.85 0.18
N LYS A 426 6.30 -1.78 -0.35
CA LYS A 426 5.98 -3.21 -0.41
C LYS A 426 7.19 -4.07 -0.07
N PHE A 427 6.93 -5.14 0.68
CA PHE A 427 7.79 -6.30 0.74
C PHE A 427 7.53 -7.22 -0.46
N ALA A 428 8.58 -7.77 -1.05
CA ALA A 428 8.49 -8.82 -2.05
C ALA A 428 9.78 -9.62 -2.09
N ASP A 429 9.70 -10.91 -2.44
CA ASP A 429 10.85 -11.76 -2.69
C ASP A 429 11.01 -11.91 -4.22
N PHE A 430 11.80 -11.02 -4.81
CA PHE A 430 12.00 -11.02 -6.27
C PHE A 430 12.99 -12.07 -6.76
N ARG A 431 13.70 -12.73 -5.84
CA ARG A 431 14.69 -13.76 -6.15
C ARG A 431 14.27 -15.17 -5.76
N ASN A 432 13.20 -15.30 -5.02
CA ASN A 432 12.74 -16.56 -4.43
C ASN A 432 13.77 -17.19 -3.48
N ASP A 433 14.64 -16.40 -2.87
CA ASP A 433 15.63 -16.90 -1.91
C ASP A 433 15.15 -16.86 -0.46
N GLY A 434 13.92 -16.36 -0.26
CA GLY A 434 13.25 -16.22 1.01
C GLY A 434 13.67 -14.97 1.79
N ASP A 435 14.57 -14.14 1.27
CA ASP A 435 14.87 -12.82 1.78
C ASP A 435 13.99 -11.78 1.10
N LEU A 436 13.24 -11.01 1.89
CA LEU A 436 12.36 -9.97 1.34
C LEU A 436 13.17 -8.73 0.94
N GLU A 437 12.94 -8.25 -0.29
CA GLU A 437 13.28 -6.90 -0.69
C GLU A 437 12.21 -5.91 -0.24
N VAL A 438 12.59 -4.62 -0.20
CA VAL A 438 11.67 -3.51 0.06
C VAL A 438 11.69 -2.55 -1.11
N VAL A 439 10.55 -2.40 -1.79
CA VAL A 439 10.39 -1.40 -2.85
C VAL A 439 9.53 -0.27 -2.33
N GLN A 440 9.98 0.97 -2.53
CA GLN A 440 9.31 2.18 -2.06
C GLN A 440 9.15 3.19 -3.19
N THR A 441 7.94 3.72 -3.36
CA THR A 441 7.68 4.84 -4.28
C THR A 441 8.11 6.15 -3.67
N LEU A 442 8.69 7.03 -4.48
CA LEU A 442 9.27 8.30 -4.05
C LEU A 442 8.85 9.46 -4.93
N GLY A 443 9.19 10.65 -4.44
CA GLY A 443 9.01 11.92 -5.14
C GLY A 443 7.71 12.63 -4.76
N PHE A 444 7.70 13.97 -4.89
CA PHE A 444 6.54 14.75 -4.49
C PHE A 444 5.97 15.58 -5.65
N VAL A 445 6.38 16.81 -5.81
CA VAL A 445 5.91 17.72 -6.86
C VAL A 445 7.05 17.97 -7.82
N LYS A 446 6.83 17.72 -9.12
CA LYS A 446 7.80 17.94 -10.18
C LYS A 446 7.58 19.25 -10.90
N GLY A 447 8.65 20.02 -11.06
CA GLY A 447 8.68 21.29 -11.77
C GLY A 447 10.10 21.71 -12.12
N ASP A 448 10.26 22.98 -12.53
CA ASP A 448 11.55 23.59 -12.92
C ASP A 448 12.08 24.57 -11.85
N ILE A 449 11.26 24.88 -10.83
CA ILE A 449 11.57 25.89 -9.80
C ILE A 449 11.77 25.18 -8.47
N ASP A 450 13.01 25.02 -8.05
CA ASP A 450 13.35 24.41 -6.78
C ASP A 450 12.75 25.17 -5.59
N ARG A 451 11.91 24.47 -4.81
CA ARG A 451 11.19 24.97 -3.64
C ARG A 451 11.54 24.22 -2.36
N TRP A 452 12.76 23.71 -2.25
CA TRP A 452 13.22 23.00 -1.03
C TRP A 452 12.94 23.73 0.30
N PRO A 453 12.93 25.09 0.40
CA PRO A 453 12.63 25.78 1.66
C PRO A 453 11.17 25.68 2.09
N TRP A 454 10.28 25.18 1.24
CA TRP A 454 8.83 25.18 1.47
C TRP A 454 8.42 24.49 2.77
N LEU A 455 9.04 23.35 3.09
CA LEU A 455 8.75 22.64 4.34
C LEU A 455 9.22 23.44 5.57
N GLN A 456 10.35 24.15 5.48
CA GLN A 456 10.83 25.00 6.54
C GLN A 456 9.94 26.25 6.70
N GLU A 457 9.45 26.82 5.59
CA GLU A 457 8.44 27.88 5.61
C GLU A 457 7.18 27.40 6.32
N MET A 458 6.72 26.18 6.02
CA MET A 458 5.57 25.54 6.67
C MET A 458 5.83 25.31 8.17
N ALA A 459 6.96 24.74 8.54
CA ALA A 459 7.32 24.46 9.94
C ALA A 459 7.45 25.73 10.80
N MET A 460 7.76 26.88 10.18
CA MET A 460 7.80 28.19 10.86
C MET A 460 6.45 28.90 10.89
N SER A 461 5.42 28.36 10.24
CA SER A 461 4.07 28.91 10.25
C SER A 461 3.43 28.76 11.62
N ASN A 462 2.41 29.58 11.89
CA ASN A 462 1.66 29.47 13.13
C ASN A 462 0.69 28.27 13.04
N ASP A 463 0.94 27.25 13.83
CA ASP A 463 0.16 26.00 13.87
C ASP A 463 -1.36 26.27 14.04
N ASN A 464 -1.73 27.24 14.85
CA ASN A 464 -3.14 27.61 15.06
C ASN A 464 -3.85 28.24 13.83
N LEU A 465 -3.12 28.55 12.77
CA LEU A 465 -3.66 29.16 11.55
C LEU A 465 -3.62 28.20 10.36
N LEU A 466 -3.04 27.02 10.50
CA LEU A 466 -2.81 26.09 9.40
C LEU A 466 -4.10 25.52 8.79
N SER A 467 -5.18 25.45 9.55
CA SER A 467 -6.49 25.04 9.00
C SER A 467 -6.99 25.98 7.88
N ASN A 468 -6.48 27.22 7.83
CA ASN A 468 -6.77 28.13 6.73
C ASN A 468 -5.75 27.97 5.59
N PRO A 469 -6.15 27.50 4.39
CA PRO A 469 -5.24 27.31 3.25
C PRO A 469 -4.47 28.57 2.84
N ALA A 470 -5.03 29.75 3.06
CA ALA A 470 -4.38 31.03 2.72
C ALA A 470 -3.10 31.29 3.55
N MET A 471 -2.95 30.62 4.69
CA MET A 471 -1.78 30.76 5.58
C MET A 471 -0.63 29.82 5.18
N TRP A 472 -0.87 28.87 4.29
CA TRP A 472 0.15 27.97 3.80
C TRP A 472 1.15 28.67 2.89
N PRO A 473 2.43 28.25 2.83
CA PRO A 473 3.38 28.70 1.83
C PRO A 473 2.88 28.40 0.42
N ASN A 474 3.23 29.27 -0.53
CA ASN A 474 2.81 29.13 -1.92
C ASN A 474 3.46 27.91 -2.59
N MET A 475 2.64 27.10 -3.30
CA MET A 475 3.10 25.98 -4.12
C MET A 475 2.27 25.92 -5.41
N GLN A 476 2.87 26.38 -6.50
CA GLN A 476 2.22 26.59 -7.78
C GLN A 476 2.73 25.62 -8.87
N PRO A 477 2.02 25.49 -9.99
CA PRO A 477 2.55 24.77 -11.14
C PRO A 477 3.92 25.29 -11.56
N GLY A 478 4.87 24.39 -11.74
CA GLY A 478 6.27 24.69 -12.02
C GLY A 478 7.18 24.68 -10.79
N ASP A 479 6.64 24.72 -9.58
CA ASP A 479 7.41 24.48 -8.36
C ASP A 479 7.84 23.02 -8.29
N ASP A 480 9.07 22.77 -7.80
CA ASP A 480 9.65 21.45 -7.57
C ASP A 480 10.00 21.24 -6.10
N ILE A 481 9.57 20.10 -5.55
CA ILE A 481 10.08 19.55 -4.31
C ILE A 481 10.20 18.04 -4.49
N ALA A 482 11.43 17.53 -4.48
CA ALA A 482 11.70 16.11 -4.62
C ALA A 482 11.09 15.49 -5.91
N GLY A 483 10.91 16.29 -6.97
CA GLY A 483 10.24 15.86 -8.20
C GLY A 483 11.05 14.91 -9.08
N ASP A 484 12.37 14.87 -8.89
CA ASP A 484 13.29 14.00 -9.63
C ASP A 484 13.65 12.72 -8.88
N GLN A 485 13.02 12.44 -7.73
CA GLN A 485 13.33 11.24 -6.96
C GLN A 485 12.66 10.01 -7.60
N PRO A 486 13.46 9.00 -8.00
CA PRO A 486 12.96 7.72 -8.50
C PRO A 486 12.44 6.87 -7.33
N LEU A 487 11.88 5.69 -7.65
CA LEU A 487 11.59 4.71 -6.60
C LEU A 487 12.87 4.24 -5.90
N ALA A 488 12.77 3.66 -4.69
CA ALA A 488 13.87 2.99 -4.02
C ALA A 488 13.65 1.48 -4.00
N PHE A 489 14.70 0.74 -4.34
CA PHE A 489 14.73 -0.71 -4.29
C PHE A 489 15.83 -1.15 -3.32
N PHE A 490 15.41 -1.59 -2.13
CA PHE A 490 16.32 -2.05 -1.09
C PHE A 490 16.45 -3.56 -1.14
N ALA A 491 17.67 -4.04 -1.29
CA ALA A 491 18.01 -5.46 -1.27
C ALA A 491 19.06 -5.75 -0.20
N ARG A 492 19.03 -6.97 0.35
CA ARG A 492 19.92 -7.39 1.44
C ARG A 492 21.32 -7.69 0.92
N THR A 493 22.32 -7.16 1.61
CA THR A 493 23.74 -7.47 1.41
C THR A 493 24.13 -8.75 2.18
N ASP A 494 25.27 -9.31 1.87
CA ASP A 494 25.81 -10.47 2.60
C ASP A 494 26.11 -10.17 4.08
N SER A 495 26.23 -8.88 4.47
CA SER A 495 26.36 -8.46 5.87
C SER A 495 25.02 -8.43 6.63
N GLY A 496 23.89 -8.61 5.93
CA GLY A 496 22.52 -8.58 6.48
C GLY A 496 21.90 -7.17 6.52
N GLU A 497 22.63 -6.12 6.16
CA GLU A 497 22.11 -4.77 5.97
C GLU A 497 21.47 -4.64 4.57
N PHE A 498 20.54 -3.69 4.40
CA PHE A 498 19.97 -3.37 3.11
C PHE A 498 20.70 -2.23 2.42
N THR A 499 20.73 -2.31 1.10
CA THR A 499 21.27 -1.27 0.25
C THR A 499 20.28 -0.91 -0.85
N ASN A 500 20.21 0.38 -1.21
CA ASN A 500 19.38 0.82 -2.34
C ASN A 500 20.15 0.57 -3.65
N ILE A 501 19.59 -0.26 -4.52
CA ILE A 501 20.19 -0.66 -5.81
C ILE A 501 19.41 -0.13 -7.03
N THR A 502 18.56 0.86 -6.84
CA THR A 502 17.67 1.41 -7.89
C THR A 502 18.42 1.86 -9.13
N GLU A 503 19.53 2.60 -8.96
CA GLU A 503 20.36 3.11 -10.05
C GLU A 503 20.98 1.95 -10.85
N GLN A 504 21.50 0.95 -10.16
CA GLN A 504 22.13 -0.22 -10.79
C GLN A 504 21.13 -1.07 -11.59
N LEU A 505 19.87 -1.03 -11.20
CA LEU A 505 18.78 -1.73 -11.91
C LEU A 505 18.20 -0.94 -13.08
N GLY A 506 18.60 0.33 -13.26
CA GLY A 506 17.99 1.22 -14.25
C GLY A 506 16.54 1.61 -13.93
N LEU A 507 16.16 1.55 -12.65
CA LEU A 507 14.84 1.95 -12.16
C LEU A 507 14.82 3.42 -11.68
N ASP A 508 15.90 4.16 -11.88
CA ASP A 508 16.13 5.53 -11.44
C ASP A 508 15.46 6.59 -12.33
N VAL A 509 14.30 6.25 -12.90
CA VAL A 509 13.51 7.18 -13.73
C VAL A 509 13.03 8.35 -12.88
N PRO A 510 13.40 9.62 -13.23
CA PRO A 510 13.13 10.80 -12.39
C PRO A 510 11.69 11.30 -12.54
N ILE A 511 10.74 10.48 -12.14
CA ILE A 511 9.28 10.75 -12.17
C ILE A 511 8.71 10.36 -10.81
N PRO A 512 7.93 11.24 -10.14
CA PRO A 512 7.26 10.89 -8.89
C PRO A 512 6.35 9.67 -9.04
N THR A 513 6.43 8.76 -8.10
CA THR A 513 5.67 7.51 -8.08
C THR A 513 4.75 7.44 -6.86
N ARG A 514 3.64 6.65 -6.92
CA ARG A 514 2.62 6.61 -5.86
C ARG A 514 2.19 5.22 -5.43
N GLY A 515 2.25 4.23 -6.30
CA GLY A 515 1.77 2.88 -6.00
C GLY A 515 2.66 1.80 -6.58
N ILE A 516 2.77 0.68 -5.87
CA ILE A 516 3.50 -0.51 -6.28
C ILE A 516 2.58 -1.70 -6.22
N ALA A 517 2.52 -2.47 -7.30
CA ALA A 517 1.85 -3.76 -7.35
C ALA A 517 2.82 -4.84 -7.83
N THR A 518 2.76 -6.01 -7.21
CA THR A 518 3.59 -7.17 -7.53
C THR A 518 2.72 -8.39 -7.79
N ALA A 519 3.09 -9.20 -8.76
CA ALA A 519 2.44 -10.48 -9.06
C ALA A 519 3.37 -11.37 -9.90
N ASP A 520 3.20 -12.68 -9.81
CA ASP A 520 3.75 -13.63 -10.79
C ASP A 520 2.82 -13.70 -12.00
N THR A 521 2.97 -12.73 -12.92
CA THR A 521 2.05 -12.57 -14.07
C THR A 521 2.19 -13.65 -15.15
N ARG A 522 3.18 -14.52 -15.01
CA ARG A 522 3.50 -15.59 -15.96
C ARG A 522 3.35 -17.00 -15.38
N ALA A 523 3.01 -17.11 -14.09
CA ALA A 523 3.02 -18.35 -13.33
C ALA A 523 4.37 -19.10 -13.41
N THR A 524 5.46 -18.36 -13.28
CA THR A 524 6.84 -18.87 -13.37
C THR A 524 7.62 -18.74 -12.05
N GLY A 525 7.00 -18.15 -11.03
CA GLY A 525 7.63 -17.79 -9.76
C GLY A 525 8.37 -16.45 -9.80
N ALA A 526 8.50 -15.80 -10.93
CA ALA A 526 9.14 -14.50 -11.04
C ALA A 526 8.12 -13.38 -10.77
N LEU A 527 8.24 -12.67 -9.66
CA LEU A 527 7.41 -11.53 -9.35
C LEU A 527 7.74 -10.34 -10.25
N ASP A 528 6.80 -9.92 -11.07
CA ASP A 528 6.89 -8.70 -11.87
C ASP A 528 6.48 -7.48 -11.02
N LEU A 529 6.86 -6.27 -11.46
CA LEU A 529 6.68 -5.01 -10.74
C LEU A 529 5.92 -4.00 -11.60
N ALA A 530 4.75 -3.55 -11.14
CA ALA A 530 4.00 -2.46 -11.75
C ALA A 530 4.03 -1.21 -10.84
N VAL A 531 4.25 -0.03 -11.44
CA VAL A 531 4.48 1.22 -10.73
C VAL A 531 3.56 2.33 -11.25
N ALA A 532 2.73 2.89 -10.39
CA ALA A 532 1.94 4.08 -10.69
C ALA A 532 2.81 5.34 -10.62
N ARG A 533 2.84 6.11 -11.71
CA ARG A 533 3.58 7.37 -11.83
C ARG A 533 2.63 8.57 -11.76
N GLN A 534 2.96 9.55 -10.93
CA GLN A 534 2.15 10.77 -10.80
C GLN A 534 2.39 11.68 -12.00
N TRP A 535 1.33 12.04 -12.72
CA TRP A 535 1.35 12.87 -13.95
C TRP A 535 2.16 12.26 -15.11
N ALA A 536 2.39 10.95 -15.09
CA ALA A 536 3.03 10.20 -16.16
C ALA A 536 2.32 8.86 -16.40
N ALA A 537 2.65 8.18 -17.50
CA ALA A 537 2.17 6.81 -17.73
C ALA A 537 2.72 5.88 -16.64
N PRO A 538 1.93 4.93 -16.14
CA PRO A 538 2.45 3.89 -15.27
C PRO A 538 3.52 3.06 -15.99
N ALA A 539 4.35 2.37 -15.22
CA ALA A 539 5.37 1.47 -15.74
C ALA A 539 5.08 0.02 -15.34
N PHE A 540 5.47 -0.90 -16.18
CA PHE A 540 5.49 -2.33 -15.89
C PHE A 540 6.89 -2.89 -16.18
N TYR A 541 7.46 -3.55 -15.19
CA TYR A 541 8.78 -4.15 -15.26
C TYR A 541 8.66 -5.67 -15.08
N THR A 542 9.09 -6.42 -16.11
CA THR A 542 9.18 -7.87 -15.98
C THR A 542 10.48 -8.26 -15.29
N ASN A 543 10.38 -9.19 -14.34
CA ASN A 543 11.52 -9.72 -13.60
C ASN A 543 12.22 -10.81 -14.43
N GLU A 544 13.48 -10.55 -14.77
CA GLU A 544 14.37 -11.45 -15.52
C GLU A 544 15.63 -11.79 -14.71
N ALA A 545 15.51 -11.86 -13.37
CA ALA A 545 16.63 -12.22 -12.50
C ALA A 545 17.30 -13.53 -12.96
N PRO A 546 18.64 -13.59 -13.01
CA PRO A 546 19.35 -14.70 -13.66
C PRO A 546 19.23 -16.03 -12.91
N ASP A 547 19.21 -16.00 -11.59
CA ASP A 547 19.25 -17.19 -10.72
C ASP A 547 18.11 -17.13 -9.70
N LEU A 548 16.88 -17.42 -10.16
CA LEU A 548 15.72 -17.52 -9.28
C LEU A 548 15.76 -18.83 -8.49
N GLY A 549 15.56 -18.73 -7.19
CA GLY A 549 15.35 -19.89 -6.32
C GLY A 549 14.01 -20.59 -6.57
N ASP A 550 13.81 -21.71 -5.90
CA ASP A 550 12.52 -22.37 -5.84
C ASP A 550 11.52 -21.48 -5.09
N TYR A 551 10.23 -21.67 -5.34
CA TYR A 551 9.16 -20.86 -4.77
C TYR A 551 7.95 -21.70 -4.39
N LEU A 552 7.13 -21.15 -3.50
CA LEU A 552 5.77 -21.61 -3.23
C LEU A 552 4.80 -20.45 -3.50
N ASN A 553 3.93 -20.62 -4.49
CA ASN A 553 2.89 -19.66 -4.83
C ASN A 553 1.52 -20.27 -4.54
N LEU A 554 0.80 -19.75 -3.54
CA LEU A 554 -0.46 -20.31 -3.08
C LEU A 554 -1.62 -19.41 -3.47
N ARG A 555 -2.56 -19.95 -4.25
CA ARG A 555 -3.85 -19.38 -4.57
C ARG A 555 -4.88 -19.96 -3.61
N LEU A 556 -5.31 -19.16 -2.64
CA LEU A 556 -6.16 -19.59 -1.55
C LEU A 556 -7.59 -19.13 -1.76
N TYR A 557 -8.50 -20.06 -1.97
CA TYR A 557 -9.91 -19.77 -2.21
C TYR A 557 -10.79 -20.42 -1.14
N ARG A 558 -11.94 -19.83 -0.88
CA ARG A 558 -13.06 -20.41 -0.14
C ARG A 558 -14.20 -20.69 -1.13
N PRO A 559 -15.14 -21.59 -0.83
CA PRO A 559 -16.35 -21.74 -1.64
C PRO A 559 -17.08 -20.41 -1.85
N THR A 560 -17.80 -20.26 -2.94
CA THR A 560 -18.67 -19.11 -3.15
C THR A 560 -19.88 -19.14 -2.21
N LEU A 561 -20.51 -17.99 -1.98
CA LEU A 561 -21.67 -17.89 -1.08
C LEU A 561 -22.84 -18.79 -1.55
N ASP A 562 -23.06 -18.90 -2.85
CA ASP A 562 -24.15 -19.68 -3.44
C ASP A 562 -23.75 -21.13 -3.75
N GLY A 563 -22.48 -21.47 -3.73
CA GLY A 563 -21.94 -22.80 -4.04
C GLY A 563 -22.25 -23.29 -5.49
N THR A 564 -22.58 -22.39 -6.40
CA THR A 564 -23.27 -22.71 -7.65
C THR A 564 -22.41 -22.74 -8.90
N ASP A 565 -21.21 -22.19 -8.88
CA ASP A 565 -20.36 -22.17 -10.08
C ASP A 565 -19.18 -23.14 -9.96
N ALA A 566 -19.35 -24.33 -10.57
CA ALA A 566 -18.32 -25.37 -10.60
C ALA A 566 -17.09 -24.98 -11.45
N ASP A 567 -17.21 -23.91 -12.25
CA ASP A 567 -16.15 -23.44 -13.13
C ASP A 567 -15.24 -22.39 -12.47
N LEU A 568 -15.54 -21.94 -11.26
CA LEU A 568 -14.72 -21.00 -10.51
C LEU A 568 -14.06 -21.70 -9.30
N PRO A 569 -12.79 -21.33 -8.97
CA PRO A 569 -12.13 -21.93 -7.82
C PRO A 569 -12.75 -21.49 -6.48
N GLY A 570 -13.46 -20.37 -6.45
CA GLY A 570 -14.09 -19.78 -5.27
C GLY A 570 -13.75 -18.31 -5.06
N THR A 571 -14.07 -17.79 -3.87
CA THR A 571 -13.75 -16.44 -3.44
C THR A 571 -12.38 -16.39 -2.74
N PRO A 572 -11.57 -15.33 -2.87
CA PRO A 572 -10.30 -15.21 -2.17
C PRO A 572 -10.45 -15.37 -0.64
N ALA A 573 -9.57 -16.14 -0.03
CA ALA A 573 -9.56 -16.34 1.42
C ALA A 573 -8.82 -15.19 2.12
N TYR A 574 -9.43 -14.00 2.16
CA TYR A 574 -8.83 -12.82 2.78
C TYR A 574 -8.36 -13.10 4.22
N GLY A 575 -7.13 -12.68 4.54
CA GLY A 575 -6.53 -12.88 5.85
C GLY A 575 -6.07 -14.31 6.14
N ALA A 576 -6.22 -15.24 5.19
CA ALA A 576 -5.62 -16.56 5.34
C ALA A 576 -4.10 -16.43 5.49
N THR A 577 -3.56 -17.03 6.55
CA THR A 577 -2.15 -16.98 6.93
C THR A 577 -1.45 -18.27 6.55
N VAL A 578 -0.25 -18.13 6.00
CA VAL A 578 0.62 -19.24 5.58
C VAL A 578 1.94 -19.12 6.32
N THR A 579 2.34 -20.17 7.02
CA THR A 579 3.70 -20.28 7.55
C THR A 579 4.40 -21.45 6.87
N VAL A 580 5.52 -21.16 6.21
CA VAL A 580 6.38 -22.19 5.59
C VAL A 580 7.56 -22.48 6.49
N THR A 581 7.86 -23.76 6.67
CA THR A 581 9.08 -24.21 7.35
C THR A 581 9.88 -25.08 6.38
N THR A 582 11.07 -24.62 6.04
CA THR A 582 12.01 -25.34 5.18
C THR A 582 12.80 -26.42 5.95
N ALA A 583 13.46 -27.34 5.26
CA ALA A 583 14.17 -28.46 5.87
C ALA A 583 15.32 -28.02 6.80
N ASP A 584 15.91 -26.86 6.58
CA ASP A 584 16.94 -26.24 7.43
C ASP A 584 16.37 -25.55 8.68
N GLY A 585 15.03 -25.50 8.81
CA GLY A 585 14.31 -24.92 9.95
C GLY A 585 14.02 -23.42 9.83
N ARG A 586 14.28 -22.78 8.69
CA ARG A 586 13.85 -21.40 8.39
C ARG A 586 12.31 -21.35 8.35
N ARG A 587 11.74 -20.37 9.01
CA ARG A 587 10.29 -20.13 9.01
C ARG A 587 9.98 -18.82 8.37
N GLN A 588 8.95 -18.80 7.54
CA GLN A 588 8.46 -17.58 6.87
C GLN A 588 6.95 -17.51 7.02
N VAL A 589 6.42 -16.37 7.42
CA VAL A 589 4.98 -16.13 7.45
C VAL A 589 4.57 -15.11 6.40
N SER A 590 3.46 -15.39 5.74
CA SER A 590 2.79 -14.48 4.82
C SER A 590 1.28 -14.64 4.92
N GLN A 591 0.52 -13.78 4.25
CA GLN A 591 -0.94 -13.83 4.24
C GLN A 591 -1.51 -13.42 2.89
N LEU A 592 -2.76 -13.83 2.62
CA LEU A 592 -3.53 -13.26 1.52
C LEU A 592 -3.96 -11.85 1.91
N ASP A 593 -3.29 -10.84 1.31
CA ASP A 593 -3.49 -9.42 1.61
C ASP A 593 -4.63 -8.84 0.77
N GLY A 594 -5.65 -8.29 1.43
CA GLY A 594 -6.81 -7.64 0.79
C GLY A 594 -6.59 -6.19 0.38
N GLY A 595 -5.33 -5.76 0.16
CA GLY A 595 -5.03 -4.45 -0.40
C GLY A 595 -4.38 -3.46 0.56
N SER A 596 -3.42 -3.90 1.37
CA SER A 596 -2.58 -3.01 2.19
C SER A 596 -1.78 -2.01 1.34
N GLY A 597 -1.44 -0.87 1.92
CA GLY A 597 -0.62 0.19 1.34
C GLY A 597 -1.38 1.45 0.94
N HIS A 598 -0.73 2.29 0.12
CA HIS A 598 -1.27 3.55 -0.39
C HIS A 598 -1.96 3.35 -1.76
N GLY A 599 -1.24 3.55 -2.85
CA GLY A 599 -1.77 3.55 -4.22
C GLY A 599 -1.58 2.24 -4.99
N GLY A 600 -0.86 1.26 -4.44
CA GLY A 600 -0.58 -0.01 -5.10
C GLY A 600 -1.25 -1.20 -4.43
N LYS A 601 -1.76 -2.15 -5.24
CA LYS A 601 -2.40 -3.37 -4.76
C LYS A 601 -1.79 -4.59 -5.43
N ARG A 602 -1.15 -5.47 -4.62
CA ARG A 602 -0.58 -6.74 -5.09
C ARG A 602 -1.67 -7.75 -5.44
N SER A 603 -1.29 -8.83 -6.14
CA SER A 603 -2.18 -9.97 -6.40
C SER A 603 -2.58 -10.70 -5.11
N PHE A 604 -3.64 -11.51 -5.21
CA PHE A 604 -4.12 -12.34 -4.10
C PHE A 604 -3.37 -13.68 -3.95
N GLU A 605 -2.19 -13.76 -4.51
CA GLU A 605 -1.32 -14.92 -4.32
C GLU A 605 -0.43 -14.73 -3.10
N VAL A 606 -0.28 -15.78 -2.30
CA VAL A 606 0.72 -15.84 -1.23
C VAL A 606 2.00 -16.42 -1.81
N HIS A 607 2.96 -15.55 -2.08
CA HIS A 607 4.24 -15.90 -2.68
C HIS A 607 5.36 -15.95 -1.63
N LEU A 608 6.12 -17.03 -1.62
CA LEU A 608 7.22 -17.30 -0.66
C LEU A 608 8.37 -17.94 -1.42
N GLY A 609 9.55 -17.33 -1.37
CA GLY A 609 10.77 -17.92 -1.91
C GLY A 609 11.30 -19.01 -0.98
N LEU A 610 11.80 -20.08 -1.57
CA LEU A 610 12.32 -21.25 -0.87
C LEU A 610 13.84 -21.40 -1.03
N GLY A 611 14.49 -20.56 -1.85
CA GLY A 611 15.90 -20.70 -2.19
C GLY A 611 16.21 -22.02 -2.90
N ASP A 612 17.27 -22.67 -2.47
CA ASP A 612 17.70 -23.99 -3.00
C ASP A 612 17.06 -25.16 -2.23
N ALA A 613 15.83 -25.00 -1.72
CA ALA A 613 15.18 -26.02 -0.91
C ALA A 613 14.97 -27.31 -1.70
N THR A 614 15.48 -28.43 -1.19
CA THR A 614 15.31 -29.74 -1.79
C THR A 614 14.17 -30.51 -1.15
N GLY A 615 13.12 -30.82 -1.94
CA GLY A 615 11.97 -31.60 -1.51
C GLY A 615 10.82 -30.75 -0.97
N PRO A 616 9.74 -31.43 -0.49
CA PRO A 616 8.57 -30.75 0.03
C PRO A 616 8.86 -29.93 1.30
N VAL A 617 8.20 -28.78 1.43
CA VAL A 617 8.25 -27.92 2.61
C VAL A 617 7.00 -28.12 3.49
N THR A 618 7.15 -27.88 4.78
CA THR A 618 6.02 -27.91 5.72
C THR A 618 5.27 -26.60 5.64
N VAL A 619 3.98 -26.66 5.36
CA VAL A 619 3.09 -25.50 5.20
C VAL A 619 1.99 -25.56 6.25
N ASP A 620 2.01 -24.65 7.21
CA ASP A 620 0.94 -24.43 8.17
C ASP A 620 0.00 -23.37 7.60
N LEU A 621 -1.25 -23.76 7.37
CA LEU A 621 -2.33 -22.91 6.85
C LEU A 621 -3.32 -22.58 7.97
N ARG A 622 -3.75 -21.33 8.05
CA ARG A 622 -4.82 -20.87 8.94
C ARG A 622 -5.78 -19.97 8.17
N TRP A 623 -7.07 -20.22 8.28
CA TRP A 623 -8.11 -19.44 7.58
C TRP A 623 -9.43 -19.46 8.33
N ARG A 624 -10.32 -18.51 8.02
CA ARG A 624 -11.73 -18.59 8.38
C ARG A 624 -12.55 -19.02 7.18
N ASP A 625 -13.51 -19.91 7.41
CA ASP A 625 -14.51 -20.24 6.41
C ASP A 625 -15.63 -19.19 6.33
N LEU A 626 -16.63 -19.41 5.45
CA LEU A 626 -17.75 -18.47 5.31
C LEU A 626 -18.73 -18.50 6.48
N ASP A 627 -18.66 -19.45 7.38
CA ASP A 627 -19.45 -19.51 8.61
C ASP A 627 -18.73 -18.79 9.78
N GLY A 628 -17.49 -18.34 9.56
CA GLY A 628 -16.64 -17.65 10.54
C GLY A 628 -15.84 -18.58 11.42
N ASP A 629 -15.87 -19.90 11.16
CA ASP A 629 -15.09 -20.85 11.92
C ASP A 629 -13.60 -20.79 11.53
N LEU A 630 -12.72 -20.74 12.53
CA LEU A 630 -11.27 -20.69 12.33
C LEU A 630 -10.73 -22.11 12.18
N HIS A 631 -10.08 -22.37 11.06
CA HIS A 631 -9.44 -23.64 10.73
C HIS A 631 -7.93 -23.51 10.67
N SER A 632 -7.23 -24.62 10.92
CA SER A 632 -5.79 -24.73 10.67
C SER A 632 -5.42 -26.15 10.27
N THR A 633 -4.40 -26.27 9.42
CA THR A 633 -3.86 -27.57 8.99
C THR A 633 -2.39 -27.44 8.64
N THR A 634 -1.67 -28.55 8.76
CA THR A 634 -0.29 -28.68 8.32
C THR A 634 -0.23 -29.63 7.11
N GLN A 635 0.41 -29.22 6.05
CA GLN A 635 0.59 -30.02 4.83
C GLN A 635 2.06 -30.05 4.39
N GLN A 636 2.41 -31.00 3.53
CA GLN A 636 3.68 -31.04 2.81
C GLN A 636 3.40 -30.66 1.36
N LEU A 637 3.97 -29.56 0.89
CA LEU A 637 3.83 -29.12 -0.50
C LEU A 637 5.21 -29.10 -1.18
N SER A 638 5.24 -29.45 -2.46
CA SER A 638 6.41 -29.27 -3.30
C SER A 638 6.55 -27.81 -3.71
N ALA A 639 7.73 -27.39 -4.14
CA ALA A 639 7.90 -26.12 -4.81
C ALA A 639 6.97 -25.99 -6.02
N GLY A 640 6.51 -24.77 -6.31
CA GLY A 640 5.65 -24.41 -7.43
C GLY A 640 4.35 -23.73 -7.01
N THR A 641 3.41 -23.61 -7.94
CA THR A 641 2.10 -22.99 -7.75
C THR A 641 1.07 -24.05 -7.37
N HIS A 642 0.31 -23.78 -6.29
CA HIS A 642 -0.78 -24.62 -5.80
C HIS A 642 -2.06 -23.81 -5.66
N THR A 643 -3.17 -24.33 -6.17
CA THR A 643 -4.50 -23.78 -5.98
C THR A 643 -5.24 -24.60 -4.92
N LEU A 644 -5.55 -23.97 -3.78
CA LEU A 644 -6.14 -24.61 -2.62
C LEU A 644 -7.53 -24.04 -2.33
N VAL A 645 -8.52 -24.93 -2.21
CA VAL A 645 -9.87 -24.60 -1.74
C VAL A 645 -9.99 -24.96 -0.26
N LEU A 646 -10.29 -23.96 0.55
CA LEU A 646 -10.30 -23.96 2.01
C LEU A 646 -11.75 -24.03 2.51
N THR A 647 -12.12 -25.20 3.05
CA THR A 647 -13.40 -25.46 3.72
C THR A 647 -13.13 -25.81 5.19
N ASP A 648 -13.79 -26.81 5.77
CA ASP A 648 -13.35 -27.49 6.99
C ASP A 648 -12.03 -28.28 6.81
N ARG A 649 -11.58 -28.40 5.58
CA ARG A 649 -10.34 -29.05 5.12
C ARG A 649 -9.78 -28.34 3.91
N VAL A 650 -8.53 -28.63 3.59
CA VAL A 650 -7.85 -28.14 2.38
C VAL A 650 -7.99 -29.15 1.27
N GLN A 651 -8.40 -28.70 0.11
CA GLN A 651 -8.44 -29.48 -1.11
C GLN A 651 -7.60 -28.77 -2.19
N GLU A 652 -6.58 -29.46 -2.67
CA GLU A 652 -5.84 -28.98 -3.85
C GLU A 652 -6.65 -29.29 -5.12
N VAL A 653 -6.75 -28.28 -5.99
CA VAL A 653 -7.41 -28.39 -7.29
C VAL A 653 -6.40 -28.10 -8.39
N PRO A 654 -6.62 -28.62 -9.62
CA PRO A 654 -5.70 -28.36 -10.73
C PRO A 654 -5.52 -26.85 -10.97
N ASN A 655 -4.27 -26.42 -11.19
CA ASN A 655 -3.99 -25.07 -11.67
C ASN A 655 -4.62 -24.88 -13.04
N ARG A 656 -5.33 -23.79 -13.23
CA ARG A 656 -5.96 -23.41 -14.50
C ARG A 656 -5.01 -22.57 -15.33
#